data_cb852fc7cc8b2b25f1f26b4d5539a58a
#
_entry.id   cb852fc7cc8b2b25f1f26b4d5539a58a
#
_cell.length_a   1.000
_cell.length_b   1.000
_cell.length_c   1.000
_cell.angle_alpha   90.00
_cell.angle_beta   90.00
_cell.angle_gamma   90.00
#
_symmetry.space_group_name_H-M   'P 1'
#
loop_
_entity.id
_entity.type
_entity.pdbx_description
1 polymer ?
#
loop_
_entity_poly.entity_id
_entity_poly.type
_entity_poly.pdbx_seq_one_letter_code
_entity_poly.pdbx_strand_id
1 'polypeptide(L)'
;MKRILLSLVGVVTIFASFGQVQKPISWSYELSNNDPKVGDTLSLVFKAKIDNTWYLYSSDFDPDLGPIVAEFDFIDDPSYEAVDSIRPIGAKRKYDDLWEGEYTYFREHAEFRQTILVNSLPVNLSGSFFYQVCTDVDGKCINLDEDFTYATFTGDSKKSPTEVKKGSEDTETAVLNKRDSTDAYSLWGFMVVAFLAGLAALLTPCVFPMIPMTVTFFTGKGDKKSGKGMALFYGFSIVLIYTLIGSLVAPFMGPEIANDLATGWVPNVIFFLVFIVFALSFLGLFEITLPHKWVNAMDRNADKGGMIGVFFMAFTLVLVSFSCTGPIVGSILVESAGGMILKPILGMAAFSMAFAVPFTLFAFFPNWLSTLPKSGGWLNSVKVVLGFLELALAFKFLSIADQAYHWNILDREIYLAIWIVVFTLLGFYLLGKIQLPGDSKMEKLPVPRLILAVITFTFVVYMIPGMFGAPLKALAGYLPPQSTMDFDLPGIVRQQGASSNSGTASNSICEPPKYADMLHFPHGLTGYFDYDQAIACAREQQKPLFIDFTGHGCVNCREMEARVWSDPQVLERLKNDFVLVALYVDEKTELPESQWYESEYDGKIKKSIGKQNADLQITRFNNNAQPFYVILDPNENLLAAPKAYDLNIANFVTFLDEASSSMTKNKPVFSTINP
;
A
#
# COMPACT_ATOMS: atom_id res chain seq x y z
N MET A 1 12.38 24.27 -28.58
CA MET A 1 12.71 23.59 -27.33
C MET A 1 12.80 24.51 -26.11
N LYS A 2 13.68 25.55 -26.03
CA LYS A 2 13.74 26.46 -24.87
C LYS A 2 12.41 27.15 -24.48
N ARG A 3 11.57 27.54 -25.43
CA ARG A 3 10.29 28.21 -25.15
C ARG A 3 9.21 27.26 -24.63
N ILE A 4 9.27 25.98 -24.99
CA ILE A 4 8.33 24.95 -24.51
C ILE A 4 8.74 24.50 -23.10
N LEU A 5 10.04 24.44 -22.82
CA LEU A 5 10.53 24.15 -21.46
C LEU A 5 10.18 25.29 -20.47
N LEU A 6 10.27 26.55 -20.92
CA LEU A 6 9.89 27.72 -20.12
C LEU A 6 8.37 27.80 -19.87
N SER A 7 7.53 27.39 -20.84
CA SER A 7 6.08 27.32 -20.61
C SER A 7 5.67 26.15 -19.71
N LEU A 8 6.37 25.01 -19.77
CA LEU A 8 6.14 23.89 -18.85
C LEU A 8 6.57 24.24 -17.41
N VAL A 9 7.71 24.90 -17.24
CA VAL A 9 8.15 25.41 -15.92
C VAL A 9 7.21 26.49 -15.40
N GLY A 10 6.68 27.37 -16.26
CA GLY A 10 5.69 28.39 -15.88
C GLY A 10 4.34 27.78 -15.45
N VAL A 11 3.91 26.69 -16.04
CA VAL A 11 2.69 25.97 -15.62
C VAL A 11 2.92 25.23 -14.30
N VAL A 12 4.08 24.62 -14.11
CA VAL A 12 4.43 23.92 -12.84
C VAL A 12 4.57 24.93 -11.68
N THR A 13 5.10 26.13 -11.93
CA THR A 13 5.22 27.17 -10.88
C THR A 13 3.87 27.81 -10.50
N ILE A 14 2.89 27.86 -11.40
CA ILE A 14 1.53 28.33 -11.09
C ILE A 14 0.77 27.30 -10.22
N PHE A 15 1.01 26.01 -10.40
CA PHE A 15 0.41 24.96 -9.56
C PHE A 15 1.06 24.80 -8.19
N ALA A 16 2.31 25.27 -8.01
CA ALA A 16 2.98 25.21 -6.71
C ALA A 16 2.53 26.28 -5.69
N SER A 17 1.68 27.23 -6.09
CA SER A 17 1.30 28.38 -5.25
C SER A 17 0.01 28.20 -4.44
N PHE A 18 -0.68 27.04 -4.50
CA PHE A 18 -1.99 26.85 -3.86
C PHE A 18 -2.10 25.66 -2.90
N GLY A 19 -1.02 25.32 -2.22
CA GLY A 19 -1.02 24.25 -1.21
C GLY A 19 -0.72 24.74 0.19
N GLN A 20 -1.42 25.76 0.71
CA GLN A 20 -1.39 26.05 2.15
C GLN A 20 -2.38 25.10 2.83
N VAL A 21 -1.88 24.21 3.68
CA VAL A 21 -2.71 23.46 4.64
C VAL A 21 -3.37 24.52 5.53
N GLN A 22 -4.70 24.64 5.47
CA GLN A 22 -5.46 25.50 6.34
C GLN A 22 -5.40 24.92 7.74
N LYS A 23 -4.58 25.52 8.64
CA LYS A 23 -4.61 25.25 10.08
C LYS A 23 -5.48 26.32 10.74
N PRO A 24 -6.77 26.04 11.02
CA PRO A 24 -7.69 27.04 11.57
C PRO A 24 -7.52 27.21 13.09
N ILE A 25 -6.51 26.62 13.67
CA ILE A 25 -6.23 26.62 15.09
C ILE A 25 -4.72 26.73 15.35
N SER A 26 -4.32 27.43 16.39
CA SER A 26 -2.94 27.52 16.85
C SER A 26 -2.87 27.29 18.36
N TRP A 27 -1.94 26.43 18.78
CA TRP A 27 -1.77 26.03 20.16
C TRP A 27 -0.56 26.70 20.81
N SER A 28 -0.67 26.92 22.13
CA SER A 28 0.42 27.28 23.03
C SER A 28 0.23 26.57 24.35
N TYR A 29 1.31 26.21 25.02
CA TYR A 29 1.27 25.53 26.30
C TYR A 29 2.26 26.16 27.28
N GLU A 30 1.87 26.25 28.57
CA GLU A 30 2.66 26.87 29.63
C GLU A 30 2.41 26.16 30.96
N LEU A 31 3.41 26.17 31.84
CA LEU A 31 3.27 25.74 33.24
C LEU A 31 2.79 26.89 34.11
N SER A 32 1.98 26.59 35.11
CA SER A 32 1.48 27.57 36.06
C SER A 32 2.58 28.22 36.92
N ASN A 33 3.77 27.59 37.02
CA ASN A 33 4.95 28.12 37.66
C ASN A 33 6.21 27.75 36.87
N ASN A 34 7.02 28.74 36.53
CA ASN A 34 8.27 28.56 35.76
C ASN A 34 9.49 28.16 36.60
N ASP A 35 9.38 28.12 37.91
CA ASP A 35 10.43 27.71 38.83
C ASP A 35 9.92 26.62 39.80
N PRO A 36 9.68 25.39 39.25
CA PRO A 36 9.12 24.29 40.01
C PRO A 36 10.11 23.71 41.02
N LYS A 37 9.58 23.22 42.17
CA LYS A 37 10.33 22.46 43.17
C LYS A 37 9.80 21.04 43.22
N VAL A 38 10.66 20.10 43.60
CA VAL A 38 10.25 18.71 43.85
C VAL A 38 9.17 18.68 44.92
N GLY A 39 8.06 18.02 44.64
CA GLY A 39 6.85 17.95 45.46
C GLY A 39 5.81 19.03 45.16
N ASP A 40 6.08 19.98 44.26
CA ASP A 40 5.08 20.96 43.84
C ASP A 40 4.01 20.31 42.94
N THR A 41 2.75 20.72 43.14
CA THR A 41 1.64 20.39 42.23
C THR A 41 1.46 21.57 41.31
N LEU A 42 1.64 21.33 40.01
CA LEU A 42 1.58 22.34 38.96
C LEU A 42 0.46 22.04 37.98
N SER A 43 0.02 23.06 37.22
CA SER A 43 -0.92 22.91 36.15
C SER A 43 -0.24 23.21 34.81
N LEU A 44 -0.23 22.23 33.90
CA LEU A 44 0.11 22.43 32.51
C LEU A 44 -1.13 22.91 31.79
N VAL A 45 -1.05 24.09 31.19
CA VAL A 45 -2.17 24.78 30.54
C VAL A 45 -1.95 24.79 29.04
N PHE A 46 -2.83 24.16 28.30
CA PHE A 46 -2.92 24.24 26.85
C PHE A 46 -3.92 25.30 26.43
N LYS A 47 -3.50 26.24 25.62
CA LYS A 47 -4.34 27.30 25.09
C LYS A 47 -4.39 27.22 23.58
N ALA A 48 -5.58 27.21 23.02
CA ALA A 48 -5.79 27.26 21.58
C ALA A 48 -6.47 28.56 21.18
N LYS A 49 -6.01 29.15 20.09
CA LYS A 49 -6.68 30.23 19.37
C LYS A 49 -7.30 29.64 18.12
N ILE A 50 -8.63 29.75 18.01
CA ILE A 50 -9.45 29.17 16.93
C ILE A 50 -9.87 30.30 16.00
N ASP A 51 -9.74 30.08 14.68
CA ASP A 51 -10.15 31.04 13.66
C ASP A 51 -11.66 31.26 13.68
N ASN A 52 -12.10 32.48 13.33
CA ASN A 52 -13.50 32.79 13.16
C ASN A 52 -14.16 31.82 12.20
N THR A 53 -15.37 31.36 12.49
CA THR A 53 -16.12 30.35 11.75
C THR A 53 -15.76 28.88 12.05
N TRP A 54 -14.73 28.63 12.86
CA TRP A 54 -14.36 27.31 13.32
C TRP A 54 -14.69 27.10 14.80
N TYR A 55 -14.84 25.83 15.21
CA TYR A 55 -15.00 25.43 16.60
C TYR A 55 -14.27 24.12 16.84
N LEU A 56 -13.80 23.93 18.09
CA LEU A 56 -13.07 22.76 18.54
C LEU A 56 -13.96 21.96 19.47
N TYR A 57 -14.07 20.65 19.26
CA TYR A 57 -14.72 19.77 20.23
C TYR A 57 -13.86 19.61 21.49
N SER A 58 -14.51 19.49 22.65
CA SER A 58 -13.87 19.41 23.96
C SER A 58 -13.49 17.97 24.32
N SER A 59 -12.96 17.77 25.53
CA SER A 59 -12.54 16.48 26.07
C SER A 59 -13.51 15.87 27.09
N ASP A 60 -14.67 16.48 27.33
CA ASP A 60 -15.56 16.17 28.47
C ASP A 60 -16.99 15.80 28.07
N PHE A 61 -17.18 15.13 26.94
CA PHE A 61 -18.47 14.59 26.53
C PHE A 61 -18.31 13.09 26.15
N ASP A 62 -19.43 12.42 25.92
CA ASP A 62 -19.46 11.00 25.59
C ASP A 62 -18.76 10.72 24.26
N PRO A 63 -17.68 9.94 24.20
CA PRO A 63 -16.96 9.64 22.95
C PRO A 63 -17.81 8.85 21.94
N ASP A 64 -18.87 8.17 22.37
CA ASP A 64 -19.75 7.40 21.49
C ASP A 64 -20.83 8.28 20.83
N LEU A 65 -20.85 9.59 21.12
CA LEU A 65 -21.86 10.52 20.61
C LEU A 65 -21.70 10.88 19.12
N GLY A 66 -20.55 10.59 18.50
CA GLY A 66 -20.28 10.83 17.08
C GLY A 66 -19.18 11.86 16.78
N PRO A 67 -19.09 13.06 17.41
CA PRO A 67 -17.93 13.93 17.26
C PRO A 67 -16.70 13.36 17.99
N ILE A 68 -15.51 13.61 17.44
CA ILE A 68 -14.26 13.15 18.05
C ILE A 68 -13.92 14.04 19.24
N VAL A 69 -13.75 13.41 20.40
CA VAL A 69 -13.33 14.04 21.66
C VAL A 69 -11.84 14.46 21.55
N ALA A 70 -11.48 15.60 22.15
CA ALA A 70 -10.07 15.98 22.23
C ALA A 70 -9.35 15.11 23.26
N GLU A 71 -8.32 14.38 22.81
CA GLU A 71 -7.52 13.46 23.61
C GLU A 71 -6.11 14.01 23.78
N PHE A 72 -5.52 13.81 24.98
CA PHE A 72 -4.18 14.27 25.32
C PHE A 72 -3.40 13.12 25.95
N ASP A 73 -2.35 12.68 25.24
CA ASP A 73 -1.47 11.61 25.67
C ASP A 73 -0.15 12.16 26.17
N PHE A 74 0.19 11.82 27.42
CA PHE A 74 1.43 12.22 28.06
C PHE A 74 2.40 11.05 28.08
N ILE A 75 3.65 11.29 27.65
CA ILE A 75 4.70 10.28 27.74
C ILE A 75 5.15 10.17 29.19
N ASP A 76 5.09 8.99 29.75
CA ASP A 76 5.52 8.70 31.11
C ASP A 76 7.02 9.06 31.31
N ASP A 77 7.30 10.02 32.18
CA ASP A 77 8.66 10.42 32.57
C ASP A 77 8.79 10.44 34.10
N PRO A 78 9.86 9.90 34.68
CA PRO A 78 10.03 9.84 36.13
C PRO A 78 10.12 11.23 36.81
N SER A 79 10.23 12.31 36.05
CA SER A 79 10.28 13.68 36.57
C SER A 79 8.94 14.22 37.04
N TYR A 80 7.83 13.65 36.63
CA TYR A 80 6.48 14.06 36.99
C TYR A 80 5.50 12.90 37.07
N GLU A 81 4.34 13.14 37.69
CA GLU A 81 3.19 12.23 37.72
C GLU A 81 1.91 13.03 37.39
N ALA A 82 1.10 12.56 36.46
CA ALA A 82 -0.20 13.15 36.16
C ALA A 82 -1.20 12.76 37.25
N VAL A 83 -1.78 13.77 37.94
CA VAL A 83 -2.62 13.53 39.15
C VAL A 83 -4.08 13.28 38.77
N ASP A 84 -4.60 13.96 37.77
CA ASP A 84 -6.02 13.90 37.31
C ASP A 84 -6.08 13.79 35.79
N SER A 85 -7.28 13.52 35.25
CA SER A 85 -7.54 13.68 33.81
C SER A 85 -7.55 15.15 33.42
N ILE A 86 -7.23 15.43 32.13
CA ILE A 86 -7.25 16.79 31.60
C ILE A 86 -8.64 17.40 31.70
N ARG A 87 -8.73 18.69 32.05
CA ARG A 87 -10.00 19.40 32.26
C ARG A 87 -10.13 20.56 31.28
N PRO A 88 -11.22 20.61 30.49
CA PRO A 88 -11.51 21.77 29.66
C PRO A 88 -12.06 22.90 30.53
N ILE A 89 -11.67 24.15 30.22
CA ILE A 89 -12.08 25.33 30.96
C ILE A 89 -12.89 26.24 30.05
N GLY A 90 -14.18 26.46 30.36
CA GLY A 90 -15.05 27.37 29.61
C GLY A 90 -15.66 26.79 28.33
N ALA A 91 -15.70 25.48 28.18
CA ALA A 91 -16.39 24.83 27.10
C ALA A 91 -17.89 25.13 27.09
N LYS A 92 -18.47 25.36 25.93
CA LYS A 92 -19.90 25.57 25.71
C LYS A 92 -20.58 24.24 25.46
N ARG A 93 -21.81 24.06 25.96
CA ARG A 93 -22.62 22.86 25.73
C ARG A 93 -23.65 23.12 24.62
N LYS A 94 -23.90 22.11 23.82
CA LYS A 94 -24.93 22.09 22.79
C LYS A 94 -25.55 20.71 22.71
N TYR A 95 -26.88 20.64 22.62
CA TYR A 95 -27.61 19.43 22.30
C TYR A 95 -27.70 19.32 20.78
N ASP A 96 -27.47 18.13 20.25
CA ASP A 96 -27.59 17.84 18.82
C ASP A 96 -28.70 16.80 18.60
N ASP A 97 -29.65 17.19 17.74
CA ASP A 97 -30.81 16.34 17.43
C ASP A 97 -30.44 15.14 16.53
N LEU A 98 -29.31 15.19 15.83
CA LEU A 98 -28.85 14.13 14.95
C LEU A 98 -28.22 12.99 15.74
N TRP A 99 -27.45 13.33 16.79
CA TRP A 99 -26.77 12.36 17.66
C TRP A 99 -27.54 12.09 18.95
N GLU A 100 -28.69 12.74 19.14
CA GLU A 100 -29.56 12.60 20.31
C GLU A 100 -28.85 12.79 21.67
N GLY A 101 -27.81 13.70 21.71
CA GLY A 101 -27.02 13.91 22.92
C GLY A 101 -26.38 15.28 23.02
N GLU A 102 -25.78 15.55 24.21
CA GLU A 102 -25.09 16.81 24.50
C GLU A 102 -23.58 16.65 24.31
N TYR A 103 -22.97 17.57 23.54
CA TYR A 103 -21.53 17.68 23.42
C TYR A 103 -21.02 19.04 23.89
N THR A 104 -19.71 19.12 24.19
CA THR A 104 -19.03 20.34 24.58
C THR A 104 -18.03 20.80 23.52
N TYR A 105 -17.92 22.12 23.32
CA TYR A 105 -17.07 22.70 22.28
C TYR A 105 -16.56 24.09 22.66
N PHE A 106 -15.52 24.55 21.95
CA PHE A 106 -14.94 25.88 22.07
C PHE A 106 -15.04 26.67 20.78
N ARG A 107 -15.16 28.00 20.91
CA ARG A 107 -15.05 28.97 19.82
C ARG A 107 -14.09 30.08 20.21
N GLU A 108 -13.33 30.59 19.26
CA GLU A 108 -12.33 31.65 19.42
C GLU A 108 -11.14 31.24 20.30
N HIS A 109 -11.39 30.73 21.49
CA HIS A 109 -10.36 30.27 22.43
C HIS A 109 -10.78 29.00 23.12
N ALA A 110 -9.81 28.09 23.29
CA ALA A 110 -9.96 26.90 24.13
C ALA A 110 -8.85 26.86 25.18
N GLU A 111 -9.17 26.34 26.35
CA GLU A 111 -8.20 26.12 27.42
C GLU A 111 -8.43 24.74 28.03
N PHE A 112 -7.33 23.97 28.14
CA PHE A 112 -7.32 22.66 28.83
C PHE A 112 -6.22 22.69 29.89
N ARG A 113 -6.47 22.05 31.02
CA ARG A 113 -5.52 21.98 32.15
C ARG A 113 -5.29 20.57 32.62
N GLN A 114 -4.01 20.18 32.67
CA GLN A 114 -3.55 18.95 33.31
C GLN A 114 -2.81 19.26 34.60
N THR A 115 -3.21 18.61 35.68
CA THR A 115 -2.49 18.71 36.97
C THR A 115 -1.37 17.69 37.02
N ILE A 116 -0.17 18.12 37.35
CA ILE A 116 1.02 17.28 37.51
C ILE A 116 1.68 17.47 38.85
N LEU A 117 2.22 16.39 39.42
CA LEU A 117 3.09 16.41 40.62
C LEU A 117 4.54 16.29 40.14
N VAL A 118 5.41 17.19 40.61
CA VAL A 118 6.83 17.19 40.28
C VAL A 118 7.60 16.22 41.16
N ASN A 119 8.18 15.17 40.58
CA ASN A 119 8.95 14.14 41.27
C ASN A 119 10.44 14.40 41.23
N SER A 120 10.97 14.99 40.16
CA SER A 120 12.39 15.36 40.03
C SER A 120 12.58 16.53 39.07
N LEU A 121 13.75 17.19 39.14
CA LEU A 121 14.15 18.27 38.24
C LEU A 121 15.34 17.84 37.36
N PRO A 122 15.42 18.26 36.08
CA PRO A 122 14.44 19.10 35.35
C PRO A 122 13.15 18.33 35.05
N VAL A 123 12.03 19.03 34.94
CA VAL A 123 10.75 18.44 34.51
C VAL A 123 10.75 18.37 32.99
N ASN A 124 10.61 17.18 32.44
CA ASN A 124 10.51 16.91 31.00
C ASN A 124 9.10 16.46 30.68
N LEU A 125 8.28 17.36 30.16
CA LEU A 125 6.92 17.07 29.75
C LEU A 125 6.90 16.90 28.22
N SER A 126 6.47 15.75 27.74
CA SER A 126 6.27 15.50 26.33
C SER A 126 5.05 14.62 26.10
N GLY A 127 4.46 14.74 24.93
CA GLY A 127 3.29 13.98 24.58
C GLY A 127 2.71 14.45 23.25
N SER A 128 1.53 13.92 22.91
CA SER A 128 0.76 14.32 21.74
C SER A 128 -0.69 14.59 22.13
N PHE A 129 -1.41 15.32 21.31
CA PHE A 129 -2.85 15.50 21.48
C PHE A 129 -3.56 15.50 20.15
N PHE A 130 -4.67 14.78 20.12
CA PHE A 130 -5.52 14.59 18.95
C PHE A 130 -6.83 15.33 19.17
N TYR A 131 -7.31 16.05 18.15
CA TYR A 131 -8.52 16.85 18.25
C TYR A 131 -9.20 17.08 16.91
N GLN A 132 -10.49 17.38 16.96
CA GLN A 132 -11.30 17.69 15.78
C GLN A 132 -11.77 19.14 15.82
N VAL A 133 -11.59 19.86 14.70
CA VAL A 133 -12.13 21.20 14.48
C VAL A 133 -13.08 21.18 13.30
N CYS A 134 -14.25 21.84 13.46
CA CYS A 134 -15.28 21.90 12.43
C CYS A 134 -15.67 23.36 12.13
N THR A 135 -16.22 23.60 10.94
CA THR A 135 -16.71 24.94 10.56
C THR A 135 -18.22 24.93 10.31
N ASP A 136 -18.87 26.01 10.71
CA ASP A 136 -20.32 26.22 10.45
C ASP A 136 -20.62 26.63 9.00
N VAL A 137 -19.59 26.95 8.18
CA VAL A 137 -19.82 27.55 6.84
C VAL A 137 -20.22 26.46 5.84
N ASP A 138 -19.55 25.31 5.88
CA ASP A 138 -19.78 24.21 4.93
C ASP A 138 -19.84 22.83 5.63
N GLY A 139 -19.88 22.82 6.97
CA GLY A 139 -19.94 21.59 7.77
C GLY A 139 -18.67 20.74 7.73
N LYS A 140 -17.55 21.29 7.26
CA LYS A 140 -16.28 20.55 7.13
C LYS A 140 -15.62 20.40 8.49
N CYS A 141 -15.23 19.18 8.81
CA CYS A 141 -14.42 18.85 9.97
C CYS A 141 -13.00 18.43 9.57
N ILE A 142 -12.01 18.79 10.36
CA ILE A 142 -10.60 18.45 10.17
C ILE A 142 -10.09 17.86 11.48
N ASN A 143 -9.54 16.65 11.39
CA ASN A 143 -8.85 16.01 12.51
C ASN A 143 -7.38 16.40 12.45
N LEU A 144 -6.81 16.77 13.58
CA LEU A 144 -5.42 17.22 13.70
C LEU A 144 -4.79 16.56 14.91
N ASP A 145 -3.52 16.24 14.77
CA ASP A 145 -2.64 15.79 15.84
C ASP A 145 -1.46 16.74 15.98
N GLU A 146 -1.02 16.99 17.20
CA GLU A 146 0.15 17.84 17.49
C GLU A 146 0.97 17.26 18.64
N ASP A 147 2.29 17.33 18.49
CA ASP A 147 3.22 16.96 19.53
C ASP A 147 3.57 18.19 20.38
N PHE A 148 3.77 17.98 21.69
CA PHE A 148 4.28 19.01 22.58
C PHE A 148 5.49 18.53 23.37
N THR A 149 6.42 19.46 23.63
CA THR A 149 7.57 19.20 24.49
C THR A 149 7.86 20.46 25.32
N TYR A 150 7.95 20.30 26.62
CA TYR A 150 8.28 21.34 27.56
C TYR A 150 9.35 20.84 28.54
N ALA A 151 10.49 21.53 28.61
CA ALA A 151 11.56 21.20 29.57
C ALA A 151 11.90 22.43 30.43
N THR A 152 11.99 22.25 31.76
CA THR A 152 12.46 23.32 32.64
C THR A 152 13.98 23.27 32.77
N PHE A 153 14.66 24.40 32.48
CA PHE A 153 16.10 24.52 32.66
C PHE A 153 16.43 25.10 34.06
N THR A 154 17.15 24.34 34.86
CA THR A 154 17.76 24.85 36.09
C THR A 154 19.08 25.58 35.74
N GLY A 155 19.05 26.91 35.69
CA GLY A 155 20.28 27.71 35.54
C GLY A 155 20.03 29.03 34.82
N ASP A 156 20.44 30.13 35.49
CA ASP A 156 20.37 31.52 35.01
C ASP A 156 20.64 31.69 33.51
N SER A 157 19.62 32.02 32.77
CA SER A 157 19.75 32.85 31.59
C SER A 157 18.37 33.34 31.13
N LYS A 158 18.11 34.61 31.40
CA LYS A 158 17.06 35.37 30.75
C LYS A 158 17.20 35.29 29.22
N LYS A 159 16.36 34.51 28.56
CA LYS A 159 15.98 34.75 27.16
C LYS A 159 14.52 34.29 26.92
N SER A 160 13.75 35.26 26.48
CA SER A 160 12.40 35.19 25.96
C SER A 160 12.23 34.11 24.86
N PRO A 161 11.01 33.56 24.67
CA PRO A 161 10.76 32.50 23.71
C PRO A 161 11.13 32.93 22.29
N THR A 162 12.07 32.25 21.70
CA THR A 162 12.49 32.48 20.31
C THR A 162 11.75 31.53 19.41
N GLU A 163 10.93 32.09 18.54
CA GLU A 163 10.47 31.42 17.32
C GLU A 163 11.64 30.71 16.64
N VAL A 164 11.53 29.42 16.42
CA VAL A 164 12.51 28.67 15.61
C VAL A 164 12.27 28.99 14.16
N LYS A 165 13.09 29.91 13.66
CA LYS A 165 13.27 30.15 12.23
C LYS A 165 13.91 28.91 11.58
N LYS A 166 13.26 28.44 10.53
CA LYS A 166 13.78 27.60 9.47
C LYS A 166 15.18 28.03 9.04
N GLY A 167 16.15 27.17 9.18
CA GLY A 167 17.49 27.29 8.59
C GLY A 167 17.75 26.14 7.63
N SER A 168 18.13 26.54 6.43
CA SER A 168 18.32 25.83 5.19
C SER A 168 19.54 24.92 5.11
N GLU A 169 19.42 23.96 4.17
CA GLU A 169 20.51 23.32 3.39
C GLU A 169 21.35 22.24 4.10
N ASP A 170 21.29 20.99 3.71
CA ASP A 170 21.89 20.40 2.53
C ASP A 170 21.54 18.92 2.32
N THR A 171 21.36 18.58 1.03
CA THR A 171 21.73 17.38 0.31
C THR A 171 20.80 16.18 0.31
N GLU A 172 20.08 16.07 -0.83
CA GLU A 172 19.79 14.85 -1.62
C GLU A 172 20.05 13.49 -0.95
N THR A 173 19.01 12.80 -0.71
CA THR A 173 18.72 11.36 -0.79
C THR A 173 17.70 10.93 0.28
N ALA A 174 16.49 11.48 0.23
CA ALA A 174 15.39 10.99 1.07
C ALA A 174 14.02 11.29 0.46
N VAL A 175 13.76 10.76 -0.71
CA VAL A 175 12.43 10.79 -1.32
C VAL A 175 12.01 9.35 -1.57
N LEU A 176 11.73 8.58 -0.50
CA LEU A 176 11.00 7.30 -0.59
C LEU A 176 10.64 6.67 0.77
N ASN A 177 10.63 7.39 1.88
CA ASN A 177 10.17 6.80 3.14
C ASN A 177 9.41 7.82 4.00
N LYS A 178 8.12 8.02 3.68
CA LYS A 178 7.13 8.50 4.66
C LYS A 178 5.74 8.04 4.21
N ARG A 179 5.45 6.81 4.52
CA ARG A 179 4.09 6.25 4.51
C ARG A 179 3.83 5.67 5.90
N ASP A 180 3.56 6.55 6.83
CA ASP A 180 2.87 6.21 8.06
C ASP A 180 1.67 7.12 8.19
N SER A 181 0.55 6.52 8.50
CA SER A 181 -0.80 7.06 8.65
C SER A 181 -1.63 7.20 7.36
N THR A 182 -2.51 6.26 7.16
CA THR A 182 -3.46 6.11 6.05
C THR A 182 -4.53 7.20 5.95
N ASP A 183 -4.53 8.25 6.80
CA ASP A 183 -5.51 9.33 6.81
C ASP A 183 -4.98 10.73 6.47
N ALA A 184 -3.71 10.88 6.12
CA ALA A 184 -3.08 12.19 5.94
C ALA A 184 -3.07 12.74 4.51
N TYR A 185 -3.64 12.05 3.52
CA TYR A 185 -3.77 12.66 2.19
C TYR A 185 -5.07 13.46 2.12
N SER A 186 -4.95 14.81 2.14
CA SER A 186 -5.98 15.68 1.55
C SER A 186 -6.47 15.03 0.25
N LEU A 187 -7.78 15.09 -0.03
CA LEU A 187 -8.39 14.56 -1.27
C LEU A 187 -7.54 14.90 -2.52
N TRP A 188 -6.89 16.06 -2.52
CA TRP A 188 -5.94 16.51 -3.54
C TRP A 188 -4.65 15.69 -3.55
N GLY A 189 -4.08 15.36 -2.39
CA GLY A 189 -2.89 14.51 -2.29
C GLY A 189 -3.15 13.11 -2.84
N PHE A 190 -4.28 12.51 -2.51
CA PHE A 190 -4.75 11.24 -3.06
C PHE A 190 -4.92 11.30 -4.59
N MET A 191 -5.56 12.37 -5.12
CA MET A 191 -5.69 12.57 -6.57
C MET A 191 -4.33 12.71 -7.27
N VAL A 192 -3.36 13.39 -6.66
CA VAL A 192 -2.00 13.52 -7.21
C VAL A 192 -1.29 12.18 -7.22
N VAL A 193 -1.38 11.40 -6.15
CA VAL A 193 -0.81 10.04 -6.10
C VAL A 193 -1.46 9.14 -7.15
N ALA A 194 -2.80 9.14 -7.26
CA ALA A 194 -3.52 8.39 -8.28
C ALA A 194 -3.14 8.83 -9.71
N PHE A 195 -2.94 10.14 -9.94
CA PHE A 195 -2.47 10.67 -11.22
C PHE A 195 -1.05 10.21 -11.53
N LEU A 196 -0.12 10.26 -10.57
CA LEU A 196 1.26 9.77 -10.74
C LEU A 196 1.28 8.25 -10.98
N ALA A 197 0.44 7.49 -10.29
CA ALA A 197 0.25 6.06 -10.53
C ALA A 197 -0.27 5.79 -11.94
N GLY A 198 -1.19 6.62 -12.46
CA GLY A 198 -1.65 6.56 -13.85
C GLY A 198 -0.54 6.87 -14.86
N LEU A 199 0.36 7.81 -14.58
CA LEU A 199 1.54 8.06 -15.41
C LEU A 199 2.53 6.88 -15.37
N ALA A 200 2.74 6.29 -14.21
CA ALA A 200 3.58 5.10 -14.07
C ALA A 200 3.00 3.89 -14.84
N ALA A 201 1.67 3.75 -14.85
CA ALA A 201 0.98 2.72 -15.60
C ALA A 201 1.21 2.78 -17.12
N LEU A 202 1.54 3.95 -17.67
CA LEU A 202 1.93 4.09 -19.09
C LEU A 202 3.21 3.33 -19.47
N LEU A 203 4.07 3.09 -18.46
CA LEU A 203 5.32 2.33 -18.66
C LEU A 203 5.09 0.82 -18.63
N THR A 204 3.86 0.37 -18.33
CA THR A 204 3.55 -1.05 -18.34
C THR A 204 3.62 -1.63 -19.75
N PRO A 205 4.10 -2.87 -19.92
CA PRO A 205 4.34 -3.46 -21.22
C PRO A 205 3.08 -3.60 -22.09
N CYS A 206 1.90 -3.72 -21.48
CA CYS A 206 0.64 -3.86 -22.21
C CYS A 206 0.16 -2.56 -22.88
N VAL A 207 0.59 -1.41 -22.35
CA VAL A 207 0.13 -0.09 -22.83
C VAL A 207 0.97 0.42 -23.98
N PHE A 208 2.27 0.19 -23.92
CA PHE A 208 3.22 0.71 -24.91
C PHE A 208 2.89 0.30 -26.37
N PRO A 209 2.50 -0.96 -26.68
CA PRO A 209 2.16 -1.36 -28.03
C PRO A 209 0.89 -0.71 -28.59
N MET A 210 0.03 -0.18 -27.73
CA MET A 210 -1.19 0.50 -28.16
C MET A 210 -0.91 1.90 -28.72
N ILE A 211 0.27 2.50 -28.44
CA ILE A 211 0.67 3.80 -28.96
C ILE A 211 0.74 3.80 -30.50
N PRO A 212 1.52 2.89 -31.15
CA PRO A 212 1.55 2.81 -32.60
C PRO A 212 0.18 2.55 -33.25
N MET A 213 -0.65 1.69 -32.61
CA MET A 213 -1.99 1.38 -33.11
C MET A 213 -2.89 2.62 -33.08
N THR A 214 -2.86 3.39 -31.99
CA THR A 214 -3.58 4.66 -31.87
C THR A 214 -3.15 5.66 -32.95
N VAL A 215 -1.83 5.83 -33.14
CA VAL A 215 -1.29 6.75 -34.14
C VAL A 215 -1.70 6.35 -35.54
N THR A 216 -1.63 5.05 -35.88
CA THR A 216 -2.02 4.53 -37.21
C THR A 216 -3.49 4.80 -37.51
N PHE A 217 -4.37 4.61 -36.52
CA PHE A 217 -5.80 4.85 -36.66
C PHE A 217 -6.11 6.33 -36.97
N PHE A 218 -5.46 7.27 -36.25
CA PHE A 218 -5.69 8.71 -36.44
C PHE A 218 -4.97 9.28 -37.69
N THR A 219 -3.89 8.67 -38.16
CA THR A 219 -3.19 9.11 -39.41
C THR A 219 -3.90 8.65 -40.70
N GLY A 220 -4.66 7.53 -40.66
CA GLY A 220 -5.37 6.99 -41.79
C GLY A 220 -6.60 7.79 -42.26
N LYS A 221 -7.10 8.72 -41.44
CA LYS A 221 -8.28 9.56 -41.76
C LYS A 221 -7.85 10.95 -42.22
N GLY A 222 -7.87 11.16 -43.55
CA GLY A 222 -7.32 12.36 -44.22
C GLY A 222 -8.01 13.71 -43.98
N ASP A 223 -9.05 13.84 -43.16
CA ASP A 223 -9.78 15.09 -42.92
C ASP A 223 -9.28 15.82 -41.65
N LYS A 224 -8.48 16.87 -41.85
CA LYS A 224 -7.84 17.65 -40.79
C LYS A 224 -8.78 18.37 -39.79
N LYS A 225 -10.05 18.62 -40.14
CA LYS A 225 -11.01 19.30 -39.22
C LYS A 225 -11.76 18.33 -38.28
N SER A 226 -12.04 17.12 -38.73
CA SER A 226 -12.72 16.10 -37.93
C SER A 226 -11.80 15.39 -36.92
N GLY A 227 -10.47 15.35 -37.21
CA GLY A 227 -9.50 14.59 -36.41
C GLY A 227 -9.34 15.10 -34.97
N LYS A 228 -9.39 16.42 -34.75
CA LYS A 228 -9.21 17.01 -33.40
C LYS A 228 -10.37 16.71 -32.45
N GLY A 229 -11.61 16.77 -32.96
CA GLY A 229 -12.80 16.40 -32.18
C GLY A 229 -12.83 14.91 -31.80
N MET A 230 -12.40 14.05 -32.74
CA MET A 230 -12.28 12.60 -32.48
C MET A 230 -11.19 12.27 -31.46
N ALA A 231 -10.05 12.99 -31.45
CA ALA A 231 -8.98 12.82 -30.47
C ALA A 231 -9.45 13.22 -29.05
N LEU A 232 -10.17 14.32 -28.91
CA LEU A 232 -10.77 14.72 -27.63
C LEU A 232 -11.83 13.71 -27.15
N PHE A 233 -12.68 13.24 -28.07
CA PHE A 233 -13.67 12.22 -27.75
C PHE A 233 -13.01 10.88 -27.34
N TYR A 234 -11.86 10.53 -27.93
CA TYR A 234 -11.06 9.38 -27.53
C TYR A 234 -10.59 9.47 -26.08
N GLY A 235 -9.95 10.60 -25.74
CA GLY A 235 -9.50 10.83 -24.35
C GLY A 235 -10.65 10.86 -23.35
N PHE A 236 -11.76 11.53 -23.71
CA PHE A 236 -12.97 11.53 -22.89
C PHE A 236 -13.54 10.12 -22.69
N SER A 237 -13.55 9.29 -23.74
CA SER A 237 -14.02 7.90 -23.66
C SER A 237 -13.15 7.06 -22.74
N ILE A 238 -11.81 7.23 -22.76
CA ILE A 238 -10.89 6.56 -21.82
C ILE A 238 -11.24 6.92 -20.39
N VAL A 239 -11.35 8.21 -20.08
CA VAL A 239 -11.69 8.68 -18.72
C VAL A 239 -13.05 8.15 -18.29
N LEU A 240 -14.05 8.24 -19.16
CA LEU A 240 -15.40 7.77 -18.88
C LEU A 240 -15.43 6.26 -18.55
N ILE A 241 -14.79 5.44 -19.37
CA ILE A 241 -14.81 3.98 -19.20
C ILE A 241 -14.10 3.57 -17.91
N TYR A 242 -12.90 4.09 -17.62
CA TYR A 242 -12.19 3.80 -16.37
C TYR A 242 -12.96 4.27 -15.14
N THR A 243 -13.54 5.47 -15.18
CA THR A 243 -14.32 6.01 -14.07
C THR A 243 -15.60 5.21 -13.85
N LEU A 244 -16.30 4.80 -14.93
CA LEU A 244 -17.48 3.93 -14.84
C LEU A 244 -17.13 2.56 -14.28
N ILE A 245 -16.06 1.92 -14.75
CA ILE A 245 -15.61 0.64 -14.20
C ILE A 245 -15.31 0.79 -12.71
N GLY A 246 -14.53 1.81 -12.33
CA GLY A 246 -14.19 2.05 -10.92
C GLY A 246 -15.40 2.36 -10.04
N SER A 247 -16.35 3.19 -10.53
CA SER A 247 -17.55 3.55 -9.79
C SER A 247 -18.59 2.43 -9.68
N LEU A 248 -18.64 1.52 -10.66
CA LEU A 248 -19.51 0.35 -10.60
C LEU A 248 -18.90 -0.78 -9.77
N VAL A 249 -17.58 -0.96 -9.85
CA VAL A 249 -16.90 -2.03 -9.15
C VAL A 249 -16.85 -1.76 -7.64
N ALA A 250 -16.54 -0.54 -7.20
CA ALA A 250 -16.36 -0.20 -5.81
C ALA A 250 -17.59 -0.48 -4.90
N PRO A 251 -18.83 -0.11 -5.23
CA PRO A 251 -19.98 -0.35 -4.38
C PRO A 251 -20.57 -1.76 -4.47
N PHE A 252 -20.34 -2.48 -5.60
CA PHE A 252 -20.90 -3.82 -5.81
C PHE A 252 -19.92 -4.96 -5.49
N MET A 253 -18.62 -4.69 -5.53
CA MET A 253 -17.57 -5.64 -5.21
C MET A 253 -17.02 -5.28 -3.82
N GLY A 254 -17.56 -5.89 -2.79
CA GLY A 254 -16.97 -5.83 -1.45
C GLY A 254 -15.51 -6.34 -1.47
N PRO A 255 -14.73 -6.13 -0.40
CA PRO A 255 -13.31 -6.53 -0.32
C PRO A 255 -13.09 -8.02 -0.63
N GLU A 256 -14.07 -8.86 -0.33
CA GLU A 256 -14.04 -10.31 -0.58
C GLU A 256 -13.97 -10.65 -2.09
N ILE A 257 -14.78 -9.96 -2.94
CA ILE A 257 -14.79 -10.20 -4.39
C ILE A 257 -13.49 -9.70 -5.03
N ALA A 258 -12.95 -8.58 -4.53
CA ALA A 258 -11.67 -8.08 -5.01
C ALA A 258 -10.53 -9.07 -4.70
N ASN A 259 -10.52 -9.66 -3.51
CA ASN A 259 -9.57 -10.70 -3.13
C ASN A 259 -9.76 -11.97 -3.96
N ASP A 260 -10.99 -12.42 -4.19
CA ASP A 260 -11.29 -13.58 -5.04
C ASP A 260 -10.88 -13.36 -6.51
N LEU A 261 -10.99 -12.14 -7.01
CA LEU A 261 -10.53 -11.79 -8.36
C LEU A 261 -9.00 -11.77 -8.44
N ALA A 262 -8.32 -11.30 -7.39
CA ALA A 262 -6.86 -11.21 -7.34
C ALA A 262 -6.19 -12.57 -7.16
N THR A 263 -6.79 -13.49 -6.41
CA THR A 263 -6.17 -14.77 -6.02
C THR A 263 -6.88 -16.00 -6.60
N GLY A 264 -8.07 -15.83 -7.20
CA GLY A 264 -8.82 -16.92 -7.85
C GLY A 264 -8.06 -17.52 -9.03
N TRP A 265 -8.15 -18.84 -9.23
CA TRP A 265 -7.43 -19.52 -10.32
C TRP A 265 -7.94 -19.12 -11.71
N VAL A 266 -9.25 -18.92 -11.88
CA VAL A 266 -9.84 -18.57 -13.19
C VAL A 266 -9.30 -17.26 -13.74
N PRO A 267 -9.38 -16.11 -13.00
CA PRO A 267 -8.81 -14.86 -13.46
C PRO A 267 -7.30 -14.95 -13.69
N ASN A 268 -6.56 -15.58 -12.78
CA ASN A 268 -5.10 -15.66 -12.89
C ASN A 268 -4.64 -16.54 -14.08
N VAL A 269 -5.32 -17.66 -14.37
CA VAL A 269 -5.05 -18.47 -15.56
C VAL A 269 -5.42 -17.70 -16.83
N ILE A 270 -6.53 -16.97 -16.84
CA ILE A 270 -6.89 -16.12 -17.98
C ILE A 270 -5.81 -15.05 -18.21
N PHE A 271 -5.35 -14.36 -17.17
CA PHE A 271 -4.28 -13.38 -17.28
C PHE A 271 -2.98 -14.03 -17.77
N PHE A 272 -2.58 -15.16 -17.20
CA PHE A 272 -1.43 -15.93 -17.69
C PHE A 272 -1.50 -16.19 -19.18
N LEU A 273 -2.65 -16.73 -19.67
CA LEU A 273 -2.82 -17.04 -21.09
C LEU A 273 -2.80 -15.78 -21.97
N VAL A 274 -3.45 -14.71 -21.53
CA VAL A 274 -3.45 -13.42 -22.24
C VAL A 274 -2.03 -12.88 -22.36
N PHE A 275 -1.26 -12.87 -21.27
CA PHE A 275 0.14 -12.42 -21.28
C PHE A 275 1.03 -13.30 -22.16
N ILE A 276 0.86 -14.62 -22.15
CA ILE A 276 1.57 -15.52 -23.06
C ILE A 276 1.26 -15.20 -24.52
N VAL A 277 -0.02 -14.99 -24.87
CA VAL A 277 -0.42 -14.64 -26.23
C VAL A 277 0.21 -13.31 -26.66
N PHE A 278 0.20 -12.28 -25.81
CA PHE A 278 0.85 -11.00 -26.12
C PHE A 278 2.38 -11.14 -26.22
N ALA A 279 3.02 -11.83 -25.29
CA ALA A 279 4.46 -12.08 -25.34
C ALA A 279 4.87 -12.76 -26.64
N LEU A 280 4.17 -13.81 -27.07
CA LEU A 280 4.42 -14.50 -28.34
C LEU A 280 4.21 -13.60 -29.55
N SER A 281 3.20 -12.74 -29.52
CA SER A 281 2.98 -11.74 -30.58
C SER A 281 4.13 -10.73 -30.63
N PHE A 282 4.64 -10.25 -29.48
CA PHE A 282 5.76 -9.31 -29.43
C PHE A 282 7.08 -9.94 -29.85
N LEU A 283 7.26 -11.23 -29.60
CA LEU A 283 8.38 -12.01 -30.10
C LEU A 283 8.28 -12.31 -31.60
N GLY A 284 7.17 -11.96 -32.26
CA GLY A 284 6.99 -12.04 -33.70
C GLY A 284 6.44 -13.37 -34.23
N LEU A 285 5.82 -14.20 -33.37
CA LEU A 285 5.21 -15.45 -33.81
C LEU A 285 3.98 -15.20 -34.70
N PHE A 286 3.19 -14.18 -34.35
CA PHE A 286 2.05 -13.72 -35.13
C PHE A 286 1.76 -12.25 -34.84
N GLU A 287 1.12 -11.57 -35.78
CA GLU A 287 0.62 -10.22 -35.57
C GLU A 287 -0.84 -10.27 -35.12
N ILE A 288 -1.14 -9.59 -33.97
CA ILE A 288 -2.53 -9.43 -33.53
C ILE A 288 -3.20 -8.42 -34.46
N THR A 289 -3.67 -8.88 -35.60
CA THR A 289 -4.51 -8.10 -36.51
C THR A 289 -5.97 -8.43 -36.26
N LEU A 290 -6.80 -7.40 -36.11
CA LEU A 290 -8.24 -7.60 -36.05
C LEU A 290 -8.70 -8.33 -37.31
N PRO A 291 -9.57 -9.35 -37.23
CA PRO A 291 -10.05 -10.07 -38.38
C PRO A 291 -10.56 -9.11 -39.46
N HIS A 292 -10.10 -9.24 -40.69
CA HIS A 292 -10.50 -8.37 -41.82
C HIS A 292 -12.02 -8.22 -41.94
N LYS A 293 -12.80 -9.23 -41.53
CA LYS A 293 -14.26 -9.14 -41.47
C LYS A 293 -14.78 -8.10 -40.51
N TRP A 294 -14.11 -7.93 -39.37
CA TRP A 294 -14.46 -6.93 -38.36
C TRP A 294 -13.96 -5.55 -38.76
N VAL A 295 -12.74 -5.47 -39.29
CA VAL A 295 -12.19 -4.22 -39.84
C VAL A 295 -13.08 -3.74 -41.00
N ASN A 296 -13.46 -4.61 -41.92
CA ASN A 296 -14.35 -4.27 -43.04
C ASN A 296 -15.78 -3.98 -42.60
N ALA A 297 -16.28 -4.61 -41.52
CA ALA A 297 -17.58 -4.28 -40.95
C ALA A 297 -17.53 -2.93 -40.18
N MET A 298 -16.40 -2.62 -39.54
CA MET A 298 -16.15 -1.32 -38.92
C MET A 298 -15.93 -0.24 -40.00
N ASP A 299 -15.23 -0.52 -41.09
CA ASP A 299 -15.03 0.40 -42.22
C ASP A 299 -16.35 0.70 -42.94
N ARG A 300 -17.23 -0.29 -43.18
CA ARG A 300 -18.59 -0.04 -43.70
C ARG A 300 -19.47 0.81 -42.77
N ASN A 301 -19.26 0.72 -41.48
CA ASN A 301 -19.96 1.54 -40.50
C ASN A 301 -19.20 2.84 -40.18
N ALA A 302 -17.89 2.91 -40.49
CA ALA A 302 -17.07 4.12 -40.37
C ALA A 302 -17.45 5.21 -41.36
N ASP A 303 -18.02 4.84 -42.51
CA ASP A 303 -18.64 5.79 -43.46
C ASP A 303 -19.93 6.42 -42.90
N LYS A 304 -20.51 5.87 -41.83
CA LYS A 304 -21.72 6.40 -41.13
C LYS A 304 -21.49 6.96 -39.74
N GLY A 305 -20.28 6.86 -39.11
CA GLY A 305 -20.15 7.40 -37.78
C GLY A 305 -18.75 7.28 -37.16
N GLY A 306 -17.91 8.28 -37.39
CA GLY A 306 -16.54 8.38 -36.84
C GLY A 306 -16.39 8.27 -35.30
N MET A 307 -17.44 8.51 -34.51
CA MET A 307 -17.37 8.51 -33.02
C MET A 307 -17.47 7.09 -32.42
N ILE A 308 -18.25 6.19 -33.00
CA ILE A 308 -18.45 4.83 -32.48
C ILE A 308 -17.15 4.02 -32.59
N GLY A 309 -16.44 4.11 -33.71
CA GLY A 309 -15.13 3.44 -33.86
C GLY A 309 -14.08 3.93 -32.88
N VAL A 310 -14.09 5.24 -32.59
CA VAL A 310 -13.19 5.84 -31.58
C VAL A 310 -13.52 5.35 -30.17
N PHE A 311 -14.81 5.21 -29.82
CA PHE A 311 -15.25 4.67 -28.54
C PHE A 311 -14.81 3.21 -28.36
N PHE A 312 -15.01 2.36 -29.36
CA PHE A 312 -14.57 0.95 -29.29
C PHE A 312 -13.05 0.82 -29.22
N MET A 313 -12.30 1.71 -29.84
CA MET A 313 -10.84 1.75 -29.72
C MET A 313 -10.41 2.14 -28.28
N ALA A 314 -11.10 3.12 -27.69
CA ALA A 314 -10.88 3.49 -26.28
C ALA A 314 -11.24 2.32 -25.34
N PHE A 315 -12.35 1.64 -25.59
CA PHE A 315 -12.78 0.47 -24.83
C PHE A 315 -11.75 -0.67 -24.91
N THR A 316 -11.24 -0.97 -26.11
CA THR A 316 -10.20 -1.99 -26.29
C THR A 316 -8.90 -1.62 -25.56
N LEU A 317 -8.50 -0.33 -25.63
CA LEU A 317 -7.33 0.15 -24.89
C LEU A 317 -7.51 -0.07 -23.40
N VAL A 318 -8.66 0.34 -22.84
CA VAL A 318 -8.93 0.20 -21.40
C VAL A 318 -8.95 -1.27 -21.00
N LEU A 319 -9.63 -2.13 -21.76
CA LEU A 319 -9.75 -3.56 -21.45
C LEU A 319 -8.38 -4.26 -21.43
N VAL A 320 -7.53 -4.00 -22.43
CA VAL A 320 -6.18 -4.57 -22.50
C VAL A 320 -5.30 -4.01 -21.39
N SER A 321 -5.36 -2.68 -21.17
CA SER A 321 -4.55 -2.03 -20.13
C SER A 321 -4.99 -2.42 -18.72
N PHE A 322 -6.27 -2.72 -18.50
CA PHE A 322 -6.81 -3.09 -17.20
C PHE A 322 -6.14 -4.35 -16.64
N SER A 323 -5.77 -5.30 -17.48
CA SER A 323 -5.06 -6.51 -17.08
C SER A 323 -3.73 -6.20 -16.37
N CYS A 324 -2.99 -5.18 -16.82
CA CYS A 324 -1.71 -4.79 -16.26
C CYS A 324 -1.82 -3.71 -15.16
N THR A 325 -2.88 -2.91 -15.21
CA THR A 325 -3.11 -1.84 -14.22
C THR A 325 -4.00 -2.29 -13.07
N GLY A 326 -4.58 -3.50 -13.16
CA GLY A 326 -5.46 -4.08 -12.15
C GLY A 326 -4.93 -4.00 -10.71
N PRO A 327 -3.68 -4.38 -10.43
CA PRO A 327 -3.09 -4.25 -9.09
C PRO A 327 -3.03 -2.81 -8.59
N ILE A 328 -2.71 -1.84 -9.49
CA ILE A 328 -2.64 -0.40 -9.15
C ILE A 328 -4.06 0.14 -8.92
N VAL A 329 -4.99 -0.22 -9.79
CA VAL A 329 -6.41 0.15 -9.65
C VAL A 329 -7.01 -0.46 -8.39
N GLY A 330 -6.68 -1.72 -8.10
CA GLY A 330 -7.10 -2.42 -6.89
C GLY A 330 -6.62 -1.71 -5.62
N SER A 331 -5.35 -1.29 -5.55
CA SER A 331 -4.84 -0.55 -4.40
C SER A 331 -5.54 0.81 -4.21
N ILE A 332 -5.83 1.54 -5.30
CA ILE A 332 -6.59 2.79 -5.25
C ILE A 332 -8.02 2.56 -4.73
N LEU A 333 -8.66 1.45 -5.15
CA LEU A 333 -10.00 1.10 -4.70
C LEU A 333 -10.04 0.68 -3.23
N VAL A 334 -9.06 -0.11 -2.77
CA VAL A 334 -8.96 -0.56 -1.37
C VAL A 334 -8.67 0.63 -0.44
N GLU A 335 -7.73 1.50 -0.78
CA GLU A 335 -7.41 2.70 0.02
C GLU A 335 -8.58 3.68 0.12
N SER A 336 -9.54 3.59 -0.81
CA SER A 336 -10.73 4.44 -0.83
C SER A 336 -11.97 3.82 -0.16
N ALA A 337 -11.92 2.56 0.28
CA ALA A 337 -13.05 1.85 0.89
C ALA A 337 -13.43 2.35 2.31
N GLY A 338 -12.64 3.25 2.90
CA GLY A 338 -12.89 3.87 4.22
C GLY A 338 -14.04 4.89 4.28
N GLY A 339 -15.19 4.62 3.68
CA GLY A 339 -16.46 5.31 4.00
C GLY A 339 -16.92 6.46 3.11
N MET A 340 -16.18 6.88 2.09
CA MET A 340 -16.64 7.93 1.16
C MET A 340 -16.73 7.41 -0.28
N ILE A 341 -17.94 7.30 -0.83
CA ILE A 341 -18.20 6.92 -2.24
C ILE A 341 -17.47 7.84 -3.25
N LEU A 342 -17.16 9.05 -2.85
CA LEU A 342 -16.54 10.06 -3.73
C LEU A 342 -15.02 9.84 -3.92
N LYS A 343 -14.29 9.31 -2.93
CA LYS A 343 -12.85 9.06 -3.02
C LYS A 343 -12.47 8.08 -4.16
N PRO A 344 -13.10 6.90 -4.30
CA PRO A 344 -12.81 5.98 -5.41
C PRO A 344 -13.05 6.62 -6.78
N ILE A 345 -14.16 7.34 -6.93
CA ILE A 345 -14.54 7.98 -8.21
C ILE A 345 -13.50 9.03 -8.62
N LEU A 346 -13.09 9.90 -7.68
CA LEU A 346 -12.10 10.93 -7.96
C LEU A 346 -10.69 10.36 -8.17
N GLY A 347 -10.31 9.32 -7.43
CA GLY A 347 -9.05 8.61 -7.63
C GLY A 347 -8.98 7.95 -9.01
N MET A 348 -10.04 7.25 -9.42
CA MET A 348 -10.14 6.64 -10.74
C MET A 348 -10.19 7.69 -11.87
N ALA A 349 -10.86 8.82 -11.64
CA ALA A 349 -10.86 9.94 -12.59
C ALA A 349 -9.47 10.55 -12.75
N ALA A 350 -8.73 10.76 -11.65
CA ALA A 350 -7.36 11.28 -11.69
C ALA A 350 -6.39 10.30 -12.36
N PHE A 351 -6.46 9.01 -12.03
CA PHE A 351 -5.70 7.94 -12.67
C PHE A 351 -5.96 7.88 -14.17
N SER A 352 -7.23 7.85 -14.57
CA SER A 352 -7.63 7.76 -15.97
C SER A 352 -7.29 9.02 -16.77
N MET A 353 -7.31 10.20 -16.16
CA MET A 353 -6.89 11.44 -16.79
C MET A 353 -5.39 11.42 -17.10
N ALA A 354 -4.54 10.95 -16.17
CA ALA A 354 -3.11 10.76 -16.41
C ALA A 354 -2.84 9.81 -17.58
N PHE A 355 -3.68 8.77 -17.70
CA PHE A 355 -3.62 7.80 -18.78
C PHE A 355 -4.11 8.38 -20.11
N ALA A 356 -5.23 9.09 -20.10
CA ALA A 356 -5.87 9.65 -21.29
C ALA A 356 -5.08 10.78 -21.96
N VAL A 357 -4.38 11.63 -21.16
CA VAL A 357 -3.67 12.82 -21.67
C VAL A 357 -2.63 12.47 -22.73
N PRO A 358 -1.66 11.52 -22.53
CA PRO A 358 -0.67 11.17 -23.55
C PRO A 358 -1.32 10.59 -24.82
N PHE A 359 -2.29 9.70 -24.67
CA PHE A 359 -2.98 9.09 -25.81
C PHE A 359 -3.80 10.10 -26.62
N THR A 360 -4.45 11.04 -25.93
CA THR A 360 -5.15 12.16 -26.59
C THR A 360 -4.16 13.06 -27.34
N LEU A 361 -3.00 13.34 -26.75
CA LEU A 361 -1.95 14.13 -27.37
C LEU A 361 -1.40 13.43 -28.62
N PHE A 362 -1.17 12.13 -28.58
CA PHE A 362 -0.72 11.36 -29.75
C PHE A 362 -1.80 11.34 -30.85
N ALA A 363 -3.07 11.25 -30.49
CA ALA A 363 -4.18 11.34 -31.43
C ALA A 363 -4.33 12.75 -32.01
N PHE A 364 -4.03 13.78 -31.23
CA PHE A 364 -4.14 15.20 -31.64
C PHE A 364 -2.99 15.65 -32.57
N PHE A 365 -1.77 15.13 -32.33
CA PHE A 365 -0.57 15.43 -33.10
C PHE A 365 0.09 14.19 -33.72
N PRO A 366 -0.59 13.46 -34.60
CA PRO A 366 -0.07 12.21 -35.17
C PRO A 366 1.23 12.44 -35.98
N ASN A 367 1.39 13.63 -36.57
CA ASN A 367 2.58 14.00 -37.33
C ASN A 367 3.85 14.20 -36.46
N TRP A 368 3.69 14.44 -35.17
CA TRP A 368 4.83 14.57 -34.24
C TRP A 368 5.53 13.22 -34.02
N LEU A 369 4.76 12.13 -33.93
CA LEU A 369 5.32 10.77 -33.87
C LEU A 369 5.86 10.30 -35.24
N SER A 370 5.30 10.80 -36.35
CA SER A 370 5.79 10.44 -37.70
C SER A 370 7.21 11.00 -38.00
N THR A 371 7.67 11.98 -37.20
CA THR A 371 9.05 12.50 -37.25
C THR A 371 10.04 11.69 -36.43
N LEU A 372 9.58 10.77 -35.56
CA LEU A 372 10.44 9.76 -34.97
C LEU A 372 11.00 8.89 -36.11
N PRO A 373 12.30 8.53 -36.07
CA PRO A 373 12.92 7.79 -37.15
C PRO A 373 12.10 6.56 -37.52
N LYS A 374 11.56 6.55 -38.74
CA LYS A 374 10.84 5.41 -39.33
C LYS A 374 11.74 4.20 -39.59
N SER A 375 12.98 4.21 -39.10
CA SER A 375 13.88 3.07 -39.14
C SER A 375 13.35 1.99 -38.17
N GLY A 376 12.56 1.06 -38.72
CA GLY A 376 11.79 0.05 -38.00
C GLY A 376 12.51 -0.85 -37.00
N GLY A 377 13.84 -0.80 -36.93
CA GLY A 377 14.63 -1.69 -36.06
C GLY A 377 14.56 -1.35 -34.56
N TRP A 378 14.48 -0.05 -34.18
CA TRP A 378 14.42 0.32 -32.78
C TRP A 378 13.08 -0.06 -32.11
N LEU A 379 11.98 0.25 -32.78
CA LEU A 379 10.64 -0.06 -32.26
C LEU A 379 10.43 -1.56 -32.14
N ASN A 380 10.92 -2.35 -33.10
CA ASN A 380 10.88 -3.81 -33.04
C ASN A 380 11.69 -4.35 -31.85
N SER A 381 12.89 -3.78 -31.63
CA SER A 381 13.72 -4.16 -30.47
C SER A 381 13.03 -3.89 -29.13
N VAL A 382 12.32 -2.77 -29.01
CA VAL A 382 11.53 -2.46 -27.79
C VAL A 382 10.38 -3.45 -27.63
N LYS A 383 9.65 -3.79 -28.71
CA LYS A 383 8.57 -4.81 -28.64
C LYS A 383 9.10 -6.16 -28.16
N VAL A 384 10.24 -6.60 -28.67
CA VAL A 384 10.84 -7.89 -28.28
C VAL A 384 11.28 -7.88 -26.82
N VAL A 385 11.92 -6.81 -26.36
CA VAL A 385 12.32 -6.66 -24.94
C VAL A 385 11.09 -6.72 -24.04
N LEU A 386 10.02 -5.99 -24.39
CA LEU A 386 8.75 -6.03 -23.67
C LEU A 386 8.12 -7.43 -23.70
N GLY A 387 8.20 -8.14 -24.83
CA GLY A 387 7.74 -9.51 -24.96
C GLY A 387 8.43 -10.48 -23.98
N PHE A 388 9.74 -10.37 -23.80
CA PHE A 388 10.45 -11.17 -22.80
C PHE A 388 10.06 -10.80 -21.37
N LEU A 389 9.88 -9.51 -21.07
CA LEU A 389 9.41 -9.07 -19.75
C LEU A 389 8.00 -9.56 -19.47
N GLU A 390 7.12 -9.49 -20.46
CA GLU A 390 5.73 -9.95 -20.37
C GLU A 390 5.66 -11.48 -20.18
N LEU A 391 6.52 -12.21 -20.87
CA LEU A 391 6.66 -13.66 -20.69
C LEU A 391 7.07 -14.02 -19.25
N ALA A 392 8.04 -13.30 -18.69
CA ALA A 392 8.45 -13.52 -17.31
C ALA A 392 7.33 -13.18 -16.30
N LEU A 393 6.62 -12.05 -16.51
CA LEU A 393 5.53 -11.62 -15.65
C LEU A 393 4.28 -12.51 -15.75
N ALA A 394 4.04 -13.16 -16.88
CA ALA A 394 2.94 -14.11 -17.06
C ALA A 394 2.97 -15.19 -15.97
N PHE A 395 4.14 -15.74 -15.68
CA PHE A 395 4.30 -16.79 -14.67
C PHE A 395 3.97 -16.32 -13.25
N LYS A 396 3.98 -15.00 -12.96
CA LYS A 396 3.54 -14.49 -11.65
C LYS A 396 2.07 -14.77 -11.39
N PHE A 397 1.21 -14.59 -12.41
CA PHE A 397 -0.22 -14.88 -12.28
C PHE A 397 -0.46 -16.38 -12.08
N LEU A 398 0.22 -17.23 -12.84
CA LEU A 398 0.11 -18.66 -12.67
C LEU A 398 0.60 -19.11 -11.28
N SER A 399 1.69 -18.51 -10.78
CA SER A 399 2.22 -18.79 -9.45
C SER A 399 1.26 -18.39 -8.31
N ILE A 400 0.50 -17.30 -8.45
CA ILE A 400 -0.51 -16.93 -7.45
C ILE A 400 -1.62 -17.99 -7.38
N ALA A 401 -2.12 -18.44 -8.54
CA ALA A 401 -3.12 -19.49 -8.59
C ALA A 401 -2.56 -20.83 -8.03
N ASP A 402 -1.33 -21.18 -8.41
CA ASP A 402 -0.65 -22.40 -7.97
C ASP A 402 -0.55 -22.47 -6.44
N GLN A 403 -0.13 -21.38 -5.80
CA GLN A 403 0.00 -21.29 -4.34
C GLN A 403 -1.33 -21.29 -3.60
N ALA A 404 -2.31 -20.50 -4.09
CA ALA A 404 -3.61 -20.40 -3.43
C ALA A 404 -4.45 -21.69 -3.52
N TYR A 405 -4.14 -22.56 -4.48
CA TYR A 405 -4.83 -23.85 -4.71
C TYR A 405 -3.92 -25.07 -4.52
N HIS A 406 -2.69 -24.88 -4.06
CA HIS A 406 -1.71 -25.94 -3.76
C HIS A 406 -1.49 -26.94 -4.91
N TRP A 407 -1.36 -26.43 -6.15
CA TRP A 407 -1.11 -27.32 -7.30
C TRP A 407 0.31 -27.86 -7.32
N ASN A 408 1.28 -27.20 -6.65
CA ASN A 408 2.69 -27.57 -6.57
C ASN A 408 3.35 -27.75 -7.96
N ILE A 409 3.04 -26.84 -8.89
CA ILE A 409 3.58 -26.85 -10.26
C ILE A 409 4.73 -25.85 -10.40
N LEU A 410 4.62 -24.70 -9.74
CA LEU A 410 5.54 -23.57 -9.84
C LEU A 410 6.20 -23.24 -8.49
N ASP A 411 6.96 -24.21 -7.99
CA ASP A 411 7.81 -23.97 -6.83
C ASP A 411 8.85 -22.88 -7.12
N ARG A 412 9.45 -22.34 -6.07
CA ARG A 412 10.36 -21.20 -6.18
C ARG A 412 11.53 -21.48 -7.12
N GLU A 413 12.10 -22.71 -7.12
CA GLU A 413 13.17 -23.10 -8.01
C GLU A 413 12.75 -23.13 -9.47
N ILE A 414 11.59 -23.73 -9.77
CA ILE A 414 11.07 -23.83 -11.13
C ILE A 414 10.79 -22.42 -11.67
N TYR A 415 10.17 -21.59 -10.86
CA TYR A 415 9.87 -20.21 -11.19
C TYR A 415 11.15 -19.42 -11.50
N LEU A 416 12.17 -19.50 -10.63
CA LEU A 416 13.45 -18.84 -10.83
C LEU A 416 14.19 -19.40 -12.06
N ALA A 417 14.16 -20.71 -12.29
CA ALA A 417 14.77 -21.32 -13.47
C ALA A 417 14.17 -20.75 -14.77
N ILE A 418 12.83 -20.61 -14.83
CA ILE A 418 12.15 -20.00 -15.96
C ILE A 418 12.62 -18.55 -16.15
N TRP A 419 12.65 -17.74 -15.09
CA TRP A 419 13.09 -16.35 -15.15
C TRP A 419 14.55 -16.24 -15.60
N ILE A 420 15.45 -17.04 -15.02
CA ILE A 420 16.88 -17.09 -15.41
C ILE A 420 17.02 -17.37 -16.91
N VAL A 421 16.29 -18.36 -17.43
CA VAL A 421 16.33 -18.70 -18.88
C VAL A 421 15.77 -17.56 -19.73
N VAL A 422 14.61 -17.00 -19.37
CA VAL A 422 13.95 -15.90 -20.12
C VAL A 422 14.87 -14.67 -20.18
N PHE A 423 15.44 -14.24 -19.06
CA PHE A 423 16.35 -13.08 -19.02
C PHE A 423 17.71 -13.38 -19.67
N THR A 424 18.19 -14.62 -19.64
CA THR A 424 19.40 -15.03 -20.37
C THR A 424 19.18 -14.93 -21.87
N LEU A 425 18.04 -15.40 -22.38
CA LEU A 425 17.67 -15.26 -23.80
C LEU A 425 17.52 -13.79 -24.19
N LEU A 426 16.92 -12.96 -23.32
CA LEU A 426 16.86 -11.51 -23.53
C LEU A 426 18.26 -10.90 -23.63
N GLY A 427 19.17 -11.28 -22.74
CA GLY A 427 20.59 -10.85 -22.80
C GLY A 427 21.26 -11.19 -24.12
N PHE A 428 21.09 -12.42 -24.61
CA PHE A 428 21.63 -12.83 -25.92
C PHE A 428 20.95 -12.10 -27.07
N TYR A 429 19.65 -11.82 -27.00
CA TYR A 429 18.94 -10.98 -27.96
C TYR A 429 19.53 -9.55 -28.00
N LEU A 430 19.76 -8.94 -26.87
CA LEU A 430 20.36 -7.59 -26.77
C LEU A 430 21.76 -7.55 -27.34
N LEU A 431 22.56 -8.62 -27.18
CA LEU A 431 23.88 -8.76 -27.81
C LEU A 431 23.79 -9.05 -29.32
N GLY A 432 22.60 -9.24 -29.89
CA GLY A 432 22.40 -9.55 -31.30
C GLY A 432 22.79 -10.98 -31.71
N LYS A 433 22.91 -11.91 -30.75
CA LYS A 433 23.17 -13.32 -31.02
C LYS A 433 21.90 -14.10 -31.40
N ILE A 434 20.75 -13.59 -30.98
CA ILE A 434 19.43 -14.09 -31.35
C ILE A 434 18.79 -13.04 -32.24
N GLN A 435 18.21 -13.44 -33.36
CA GLN A 435 17.46 -12.61 -34.28
C GLN A 435 16.05 -13.16 -34.39
N LEU A 436 15.06 -12.30 -34.23
CA LEU A 436 13.64 -12.64 -34.30
C LEU A 436 13.01 -12.04 -35.59
N PRO A 437 11.85 -12.52 -36.01
CA PRO A 437 11.15 -11.96 -37.18
C PRO A 437 10.94 -10.45 -37.05
N GLY A 438 11.26 -9.71 -38.11
CA GLY A 438 11.18 -8.24 -38.13
C GLY A 438 12.41 -7.50 -37.64
N ASP A 439 13.45 -8.18 -37.17
CA ASP A 439 14.71 -7.56 -36.78
C ASP A 439 15.55 -7.13 -38.00
N SER A 440 16.13 -5.94 -37.91
CA SER A 440 17.13 -5.49 -38.87
C SER A 440 18.47 -6.17 -38.60
N LYS A 441 19.22 -6.53 -39.64
CA LYS A 441 20.57 -7.06 -39.51
C LYS A 441 21.46 -6.01 -38.79
N MET A 442 22.09 -6.41 -37.73
CA MET A 442 22.94 -5.55 -36.91
C MET A 442 24.40 -5.79 -37.24
N GLU A 443 25.05 -4.83 -37.92
CA GLU A 443 26.47 -4.93 -38.26
C GLU A 443 27.37 -4.54 -37.07
N LYS A 444 26.93 -3.61 -36.22
CA LYS A 444 27.65 -3.13 -35.02
C LYS A 444 26.70 -3.06 -33.83
N LEU A 445 27.19 -3.49 -32.66
CA LEU A 445 26.42 -3.42 -31.42
C LEU A 445 26.42 -1.97 -30.88
N PRO A 446 25.25 -1.30 -30.77
CA PRO A 446 25.17 0.03 -30.18
C PRO A 446 25.43 -0.01 -28.66
N VAL A 447 26.14 1.00 -28.15
CA VAL A 447 26.50 1.09 -26.71
C VAL A 447 25.27 0.97 -25.79
N PRO A 448 24.10 1.60 -26.05
CA PRO A 448 22.93 1.45 -25.20
C PRO A 448 22.44 -0.02 -25.09
N ARG A 449 22.49 -0.78 -26.19
CA ARG A 449 22.12 -2.22 -26.14
C ARG A 449 23.11 -3.05 -25.36
N LEU A 450 24.42 -2.71 -25.44
CA LEU A 450 25.44 -3.38 -24.64
C LEU A 450 25.21 -3.12 -23.14
N ILE A 451 24.91 -1.88 -22.76
CA ILE A 451 24.63 -1.52 -21.36
C ILE A 451 23.40 -2.30 -20.85
N LEU A 452 22.31 -2.33 -21.64
CA LEU A 452 21.11 -3.12 -21.28
C LEU A 452 21.42 -4.61 -21.16
N ALA A 453 22.26 -5.17 -22.04
CA ALA A 453 22.68 -6.57 -21.93
C ALA A 453 23.48 -6.83 -20.65
N VAL A 454 24.40 -5.95 -20.27
CA VAL A 454 25.14 -6.03 -19.01
C VAL A 454 24.19 -6.00 -17.82
N ILE A 455 23.23 -5.08 -17.78
CA ILE A 455 22.22 -5.01 -16.73
C ILE A 455 21.40 -6.31 -16.66
N THR A 456 20.98 -6.82 -17.81
CA THR A 456 20.21 -8.06 -17.89
C THR A 456 20.99 -9.27 -17.37
N PHE A 457 22.26 -9.43 -17.76
CA PHE A 457 23.09 -10.53 -17.25
C PHE A 457 23.45 -10.36 -15.77
N THR A 458 23.66 -9.13 -15.30
CA THR A 458 23.82 -8.88 -13.86
C THR A 458 22.58 -9.31 -13.08
N PHE A 459 21.40 -9.04 -13.60
CA PHE A 459 20.15 -9.49 -13.01
C PHE A 459 20.02 -11.01 -13.00
N VAL A 460 20.43 -11.70 -14.08
CA VAL A 460 20.49 -13.17 -14.14
C VAL A 460 21.42 -13.72 -13.07
N VAL A 461 22.64 -13.19 -12.95
CA VAL A 461 23.60 -13.63 -11.92
C VAL A 461 23.06 -13.39 -10.50
N TYR A 462 22.36 -12.27 -10.27
CA TYR A 462 21.70 -11.97 -8.99
C TYR A 462 20.63 -13.01 -8.61
N MET A 463 19.92 -13.61 -9.59
CA MET A 463 18.88 -14.62 -9.33
C MET A 463 19.44 -16.00 -8.98
N ILE A 464 20.65 -16.36 -9.44
CA ILE A 464 21.23 -17.70 -9.26
C ILE A 464 21.29 -18.13 -7.78
N PRO A 465 21.78 -17.33 -6.82
CA PRO A 465 21.77 -17.72 -5.41
C PRO A 465 20.38 -18.05 -4.86
N GLY A 466 19.33 -17.45 -5.45
CA GLY A 466 17.94 -17.70 -5.08
C GLY A 466 17.51 -19.16 -5.30
N MET A 467 18.11 -19.86 -6.26
CA MET A 467 17.88 -21.30 -6.49
C MET A 467 18.43 -22.19 -5.37
N PHE A 468 19.24 -21.64 -4.47
CA PHE A 468 19.85 -22.32 -3.33
C PHE A 468 19.35 -21.79 -1.98
N GLY A 469 18.25 -21.04 -1.96
CA GLY A 469 17.63 -20.56 -0.73
C GLY A 469 17.98 -19.12 -0.34
N ALA A 470 18.71 -18.35 -1.17
CA ALA A 470 18.94 -16.95 -0.88
C ALA A 470 17.61 -16.14 -0.94
N PRO A 471 17.34 -15.21 0.01
CA PRO A 471 16.05 -14.52 0.11
C PRO A 471 15.77 -13.56 -1.04
N LEU A 472 16.78 -13.17 -1.85
CA LEU A 472 16.64 -12.24 -2.99
C LEU A 472 15.78 -10.99 -2.65
N LYS A 473 16.20 -10.22 -1.65
CA LYS A 473 15.43 -9.10 -1.06
C LYS A 473 14.84 -8.11 -2.07
N ALA A 474 15.49 -7.90 -3.23
CA ALA A 474 15.00 -6.99 -4.28
C ALA A 474 13.86 -7.59 -5.11
N LEU A 475 13.66 -8.90 -5.07
CA LEU A 475 12.63 -9.63 -5.84
C LEU A 475 11.59 -10.31 -4.96
N ALA A 476 11.68 -10.15 -3.64
CA ALA A 476 10.87 -10.90 -2.67
C ALA A 476 9.36 -10.87 -2.97
N GLY A 477 8.81 -9.72 -3.34
CA GLY A 477 7.39 -9.57 -3.67
C GLY A 477 6.95 -10.21 -5.00
N TYR A 478 7.90 -10.58 -5.87
CA TYR A 478 7.61 -11.18 -7.18
C TYR A 478 7.79 -12.68 -7.22
N LEU A 479 8.53 -13.25 -6.27
CA LEU A 479 8.86 -14.67 -6.21
C LEU A 479 7.89 -15.44 -5.31
N PRO A 480 7.69 -16.75 -5.56
CA PRO A 480 7.05 -17.64 -4.62
C PRO A 480 7.73 -17.62 -3.24
N PRO A 481 7.00 -17.97 -2.15
CA PRO A 481 7.57 -18.06 -0.81
C PRO A 481 8.79 -18.98 -0.74
N GLN A 482 9.70 -18.73 0.22
CA GLN A 482 10.83 -19.64 0.46
C GLN A 482 10.40 -21.03 0.91
N SER A 483 9.23 -21.12 1.54
CA SER A 483 8.67 -22.39 2.01
C SER A 483 8.33 -23.39 0.91
N THR A 484 8.20 -22.95 -0.36
CA THR A 484 7.95 -23.84 -1.51
C THR A 484 9.23 -24.44 -2.11
N MET A 485 10.40 -24.23 -1.48
CA MET A 485 11.67 -24.74 -1.98
C MET A 485 11.91 -26.19 -1.56
N ASP A 486 12.31 -27.02 -2.53
CA ASP A 486 12.79 -28.38 -2.26
C ASP A 486 14.21 -28.38 -1.67
N PHE A 487 15.05 -27.42 -2.07
CA PHE A 487 16.43 -27.31 -1.64
C PHE A 487 16.73 -25.95 -1.00
N ASP A 488 16.59 -25.86 0.34
CA ASP A 488 16.97 -24.69 1.13
C ASP A 488 18.31 -24.91 1.85
N LEU A 489 19.43 -24.52 1.21
CA LEU A 489 20.78 -24.66 1.79
C LEU A 489 20.91 -23.89 3.14
N PRO A 490 20.49 -22.64 3.29
CA PRO A 490 20.46 -21.96 4.58
C PRO A 490 19.64 -22.68 5.65
N GLY A 491 18.52 -23.30 5.29
CA GLY A 491 17.70 -24.10 6.19
C GLY A 491 18.42 -25.36 6.67
N ILE A 492 19.06 -26.09 5.77
CA ILE A 492 19.86 -27.29 6.08
C ILE A 492 21.02 -26.95 7.04
N VAL A 493 21.75 -25.86 6.78
CA VAL A 493 22.84 -25.38 7.65
C VAL A 493 22.34 -25.01 9.04
N ARG A 494 21.17 -24.34 9.12
CA ARG A 494 20.53 -23.99 10.41
C ARG A 494 20.13 -25.24 11.21
N GLN A 495 19.55 -26.24 10.57
CA GLN A 495 19.19 -27.50 11.22
C GLN A 495 20.39 -28.25 11.75
N GLN A 496 21.52 -28.30 11.02
CA GLN A 496 22.76 -28.93 11.47
C GLN A 496 23.41 -28.15 12.63
N GLY A 497 23.34 -26.81 12.61
CA GLY A 497 23.83 -25.98 13.71
C GLY A 497 22.99 -26.10 15.01
N ALA A 498 21.69 -26.30 14.88
CA ALA A 498 20.78 -26.50 16.01
C ALA A 498 20.95 -27.86 16.69
N SER A 499 21.35 -28.89 15.94
CA SER A 499 21.62 -30.25 16.50
C SER A 499 22.84 -30.32 17.42
N SER A 500 23.74 -29.32 17.38
CA SER A 500 24.93 -29.25 18.24
C SER A 500 24.70 -28.49 19.56
N ASN A 501 23.57 -27.84 19.75
CA ASN A 501 23.20 -27.10 20.97
C ASN A 501 21.85 -27.60 21.51
N SER A 502 21.81 -28.86 21.97
CA SER A 502 20.67 -29.42 22.71
C SER A 502 20.59 -28.82 24.11
N GLY A 503 20.02 -27.63 24.19
CA GLY A 503 19.73 -27.00 25.47
C GLY A 503 19.30 -25.54 25.29
N THR A 504 18.06 -25.31 25.02
CA THR A 504 17.17 -24.26 25.51
C THR A 504 16.05 -23.94 24.50
N ALA A 505 14.83 -24.17 24.97
CA ALA A 505 13.57 -23.53 24.54
C ALA A 505 13.40 -23.22 23.06
N SER A 506 13.14 -24.24 22.25
CA SER A 506 12.29 -24.07 21.08
C SER A 506 10.91 -23.59 21.57
N ASN A 507 10.27 -22.67 20.85
CA ASN A 507 8.85 -22.43 21.01
C ASN A 507 8.15 -23.78 21.10
N SER A 508 7.73 -24.17 22.30
CA SER A 508 7.04 -25.45 22.47
C SER A 508 5.67 -25.26 21.87
N ILE A 509 5.46 -25.84 20.70
CA ILE A 509 4.12 -25.98 20.11
C ILE A 509 3.35 -26.87 21.08
N CYS A 510 2.20 -26.38 21.58
CA CYS A 510 1.40 -27.11 22.57
C CYS A 510 0.75 -28.37 21.96
N GLU A 511 0.36 -28.26 20.69
CA GLU A 511 -0.21 -29.37 19.90
C GLU A 511 0.22 -29.23 18.42
N PRO A 512 0.18 -30.30 17.62
CA PRO A 512 0.51 -30.22 16.20
C PRO A 512 -0.38 -29.18 15.48
N PRO A 513 0.22 -28.22 14.75
CA PRO A 513 -0.57 -27.19 14.09
C PRO A 513 -1.45 -27.79 12.99
N LYS A 514 -2.72 -27.38 12.93
CA LYS A 514 -3.58 -27.66 11.79
C LYS A 514 -2.97 -27.01 10.55
N TYR A 515 -3.15 -27.63 9.40
CA TYR A 515 -2.71 -27.13 8.09
C TYR A 515 -1.20 -26.97 7.92
N ALA A 516 -0.37 -27.55 8.80
CA ALA A 516 1.09 -27.49 8.70
C ALA A 516 1.66 -28.33 7.53
N ASP A 517 0.84 -29.15 6.91
CA ASP A 517 1.15 -29.91 5.69
C ASP A 517 1.14 -29.02 4.44
N MET A 518 0.41 -27.88 4.46
CA MET A 518 0.27 -26.98 3.31
C MET A 518 0.71 -25.55 3.60
N LEU A 519 0.68 -25.10 4.85
CA LEU A 519 1.04 -23.72 5.23
C LEU A 519 2.32 -23.74 6.06
N HIS A 520 3.24 -22.79 5.81
CA HIS A 520 4.55 -22.77 6.43
C HIS A 520 4.99 -21.36 6.77
N PHE A 521 5.69 -21.21 7.90
CA PHE A 521 6.36 -19.95 8.24
C PHE A 521 7.72 -19.82 7.53
N PRO A 522 8.14 -18.60 7.18
CA PRO A 522 9.46 -18.33 6.66
C PRO A 522 10.56 -18.46 7.74
N HIS A 523 11.81 -18.52 7.33
CA HIS A 523 13.01 -18.47 8.18
C HIS A 523 13.12 -19.54 9.28
N GLY A 524 12.36 -20.65 9.16
CA GLY A 524 12.34 -21.72 10.17
C GLY A 524 11.64 -21.31 11.47
N LEU A 525 10.77 -20.31 11.42
CA LEU A 525 9.82 -20.03 12.49
C LEU A 525 8.79 -21.17 12.57
N THR A 526 8.27 -21.42 13.76
CA THR A 526 7.21 -22.40 14.04
C THR A 526 6.03 -21.70 14.68
N GLY A 527 4.82 -22.08 14.30
CA GLY A 527 3.59 -21.48 14.81
C GLY A 527 2.34 -22.16 14.27
N TYR A 528 1.21 -21.51 14.41
CA TYR A 528 -0.11 -22.01 14.04
C TYR A 528 -0.65 -21.33 12.79
N PHE A 529 -1.66 -21.94 12.18
CA PHE A 529 -2.43 -21.41 11.05
C PHE A 529 -3.92 -21.36 11.33
N ASP A 530 -4.30 -21.62 12.58
CA ASP A 530 -5.64 -21.61 13.11
C ASP A 530 -5.64 -20.74 14.36
N TYR A 531 -6.56 -19.75 14.42
CA TYR A 531 -6.60 -18.78 15.51
C TYR A 531 -6.88 -19.43 16.86
N ASP A 532 -7.84 -20.36 16.91
CA ASP A 532 -8.29 -21.01 18.16
C ASP A 532 -7.17 -21.88 18.76
N GLN A 533 -6.41 -22.59 17.92
CA GLN A 533 -5.23 -23.32 18.39
C GLN A 533 -4.16 -22.39 18.96
N ALA A 534 -3.89 -21.30 18.27
CA ALA A 534 -2.86 -20.36 18.64
C ALA A 534 -3.15 -19.67 19.99
N ILE A 535 -4.39 -19.17 20.17
CA ILE A 535 -4.78 -18.51 21.42
C ILE A 535 -4.86 -19.49 22.59
N ALA A 536 -5.27 -20.75 22.35
CA ALA A 536 -5.23 -21.79 23.35
C ALA A 536 -3.80 -22.06 23.84
N CYS A 537 -2.83 -22.15 22.92
CA CYS A 537 -1.42 -22.32 23.27
C CYS A 537 -0.83 -21.07 23.94
N ALA A 538 -1.20 -19.86 23.50
CA ALA A 538 -0.82 -18.61 24.16
C ALA A 538 -1.29 -18.56 25.63
N ARG A 539 -2.49 -19.04 25.90
CA ARG A 539 -3.03 -19.19 27.26
C ARG A 539 -2.29 -20.25 28.08
N GLU A 540 -1.94 -21.38 27.50
CA GLU A 540 -1.18 -22.45 28.15
C GLU A 540 0.24 -21.98 28.51
N GLN A 541 0.93 -21.33 27.56
CA GLN A 541 2.29 -20.84 27.75
C GLN A 541 2.39 -19.51 28.51
N GLN A 542 1.26 -18.81 28.70
CA GLN A 542 1.21 -17.45 29.26
C GLN A 542 2.14 -16.51 28.47
N LYS A 543 2.12 -16.63 27.14
CA LYS A 543 2.89 -15.78 26.21
C LYS A 543 1.94 -14.94 25.35
N PRO A 544 2.42 -13.77 24.87
CA PRO A 544 1.64 -12.99 23.90
C PRO A 544 1.49 -13.73 22.57
N LEU A 545 0.33 -13.54 21.94
CA LEU A 545 0.01 -14.09 20.62
C LEU A 545 0.34 -13.03 19.56
N PHE A 546 1.27 -13.33 18.66
CA PHE A 546 1.55 -12.54 17.47
C PHE A 546 0.74 -13.08 16.28
N ILE A 547 -0.14 -12.26 15.74
CA ILE A 547 -1.01 -12.57 14.61
C ILE A 547 -0.47 -11.87 13.36
N ASP A 548 -0.22 -12.65 12.31
CA ASP A 548 0.10 -12.17 10.97
C ASP A 548 -1.06 -12.45 10.02
N PHE A 549 -1.84 -11.40 9.68
CA PHE A 549 -2.78 -11.50 8.57
C PHE A 549 -2.04 -11.34 7.26
N THR A 550 -1.91 -12.43 6.55
CA THR A 550 -1.08 -12.58 5.35
C THR A 550 -1.87 -13.16 4.18
N GLY A 551 -1.21 -13.37 3.04
CA GLY A 551 -1.81 -13.99 1.86
C GLY A 551 -0.78 -14.56 0.90
N HIS A 552 -1.15 -15.56 0.11
CA HIS A 552 -0.32 -16.16 -0.94
C HIS A 552 0.05 -15.15 -2.03
N GLY A 553 -0.92 -14.31 -2.43
CA GLY A 553 -0.75 -13.26 -3.42
C GLY A 553 -0.14 -11.96 -2.89
N CYS A 554 0.11 -11.85 -1.59
CA CYS A 554 0.50 -10.62 -0.91
C CYS A 554 1.98 -10.25 -1.16
N VAL A 555 2.24 -9.30 -2.05
CA VAL A 555 3.58 -8.78 -2.37
C VAL A 555 4.25 -8.17 -1.14
N ASN A 556 3.54 -7.32 -0.40
CA ASN A 556 4.03 -6.61 0.77
C ASN A 556 4.39 -7.58 1.92
N CYS A 557 3.61 -8.67 2.07
CA CYS A 557 3.90 -9.71 3.07
C CYS A 557 5.23 -10.39 2.76
N ARG A 558 5.46 -10.78 1.50
CA ARG A 558 6.74 -11.37 1.05
C ARG A 558 7.94 -10.41 1.25
N GLU A 559 7.72 -9.10 1.05
CA GLU A 559 8.77 -8.11 1.32
C GLU A 559 9.08 -7.98 2.80
N MET A 560 8.08 -7.94 3.67
CA MET A 560 8.27 -7.91 5.13
C MET A 560 9.03 -9.14 5.61
N GLU A 561 8.63 -10.32 5.18
CA GLU A 561 9.32 -11.57 5.51
C GLU A 561 10.79 -11.56 5.07
N ALA A 562 11.07 -11.12 3.84
CA ALA A 562 12.42 -11.17 3.30
C ALA A 562 13.34 -10.06 3.83
N ARG A 563 12.81 -8.90 4.24
CA ARG A 563 13.60 -7.70 4.55
C ARG A 563 13.58 -7.35 6.03
N VAL A 564 12.45 -7.58 6.74
CA VAL A 564 12.26 -7.25 8.15
C VAL A 564 12.38 -8.50 9.02
N TRP A 565 11.61 -9.56 8.76
CA TRP A 565 11.64 -10.78 9.57
C TRP A 565 12.96 -11.53 9.47
N SER A 566 13.68 -11.40 8.34
CA SER A 566 15.03 -11.98 8.16
C SER A 566 16.10 -11.32 9.03
N ASP A 567 15.83 -10.18 9.66
CA ASP A 567 16.76 -9.51 10.57
C ASP A 567 16.92 -10.32 11.85
N PRO A 568 18.15 -10.55 12.33
CA PRO A 568 18.39 -11.34 13.53
C PRO A 568 17.67 -10.86 14.77
N GLN A 569 17.54 -9.53 14.95
CA GLN A 569 16.87 -8.95 16.12
C GLN A 569 15.37 -9.20 16.12
N VAL A 570 14.72 -9.13 14.95
CA VAL A 570 13.31 -9.45 14.77
C VAL A 570 13.07 -10.95 14.92
N LEU A 571 13.89 -11.75 14.21
CA LEU A 571 13.75 -13.21 14.18
C LEU A 571 13.90 -13.83 15.57
N GLU A 572 14.84 -13.34 16.38
CA GLU A 572 15.07 -13.81 17.75
C GLU A 572 13.86 -13.56 18.64
N ARG A 573 13.26 -12.36 18.56
CA ARG A 573 12.06 -12.01 19.31
C ARG A 573 10.86 -12.85 18.90
N LEU A 574 10.58 -12.91 17.60
CA LEU A 574 9.47 -13.72 17.07
C LEU A 574 9.61 -15.19 17.51
N LYS A 575 10.82 -15.72 17.54
CA LYS A 575 11.08 -17.12 17.91
C LYS A 575 10.92 -17.40 19.40
N ASN A 576 11.29 -16.44 20.27
CA ASN A 576 11.42 -16.72 21.71
C ASN A 576 10.26 -16.16 22.54
N ASP A 577 9.72 -15.01 22.15
CA ASP A 577 8.88 -14.21 23.03
C ASP A 577 7.38 -14.38 22.74
N PHE A 578 7.01 -14.88 21.55
CA PHE A 578 5.62 -14.95 21.09
C PHE A 578 5.18 -16.38 20.73
N VAL A 579 3.90 -16.64 20.85
CA VAL A 579 3.22 -17.68 20.10
C VAL A 579 2.83 -17.07 18.76
N LEU A 580 3.19 -17.72 17.64
CA LEU A 580 2.95 -17.18 16.31
C LEU A 580 1.73 -17.80 15.66
N VAL A 581 0.94 -16.99 14.96
CA VAL A 581 -0.11 -17.48 14.06
C VAL A 581 -0.10 -16.69 12.75
N ALA A 582 -0.10 -17.40 11.62
CA ALA A 582 -0.23 -16.82 10.29
C ALA A 582 -1.62 -17.14 9.71
N LEU A 583 -2.43 -16.13 9.54
CA LEU A 583 -3.80 -16.23 9.05
C LEU A 583 -3.84 -15.79 7.58
N TYR A 584 -3.80 -16.78 6.69
CA TYR A 584 -3.89 -16.55 5.25
C TYR A 584 -5.32 -16.18 4.86
N VAL A 585 -5.55 -14.95 4.43
CA VAL A 585 -6.89 -14.43 4.08
C VAL A 585 -7.35 -14.82 2.67
N ASP A 586 -6.45 -15.33 1.86
CA ASP A 586 -6.70 -15.75 0.48
C ASP A 586 -6.62 -17.27 0.27
N GLU A 587 -6.50 -18.05 1.37
CA GLU A 587 -6.49 -19.51 1.34
C GLU A 587 -7.83 -20.07 0.84
N LYS A 588 -7.77 -20.95 -0.18
CA LYS A 588 -8.96 -21.44 -0.88
C LYS A 588 -9.46 -22.80 -0.40
N THR A 589 -8.75 -23.44 0.52
CA THR A 589 -9.16 -24.74 1.08
C THR A 589 -10.49 -24.60 1.78
N GLU A 590 -11.48 -25.36 1.31
CA GLU A 590 -12.81 -25.39 1.91
C GLU A 590 -12.81 -26.18 3.22
N LEU A 591 -13.49 -25.65 4.21
CA LEU A 591 -13.70 -26.29 5.49
C LEU A 591 -14.90 -27.26 5.43
N PRO A 592 -14.97 -28.26 6.31
CA PRO A 592 -16.18 -29.08 6.47
C PRO A 592 -17.41 -28.21 6.74
N GLU A 593 -18.58 -28.62 6.23
CA GLU A 593 -19.84 -27.88 6.38
C GLU A 593 -20.18 -27.55 7.84
N SER A 594 -19.75 -28.39 8.78
CA SER A 594 -19.98 -28.19 10.23
C SER A 594 -19.21 -26.99 10.81
N GLN A 595 -18.23 -26.45 10.07
CA GLN A 595 -17.42 -25.30 10.45
C GLN A 595 -17.80 -24.04 9.68
N TRP A 596 -18.80 -24.12 8.80
CA TRP A 596 -19.29 -22.96 8.08
C TRP A 596 -20.15 -22.11 9.00
N TYR A 597 -20.01 -20.80 8.90
CA TYR A 597 -20.86 -19.84 9.61
C TYR A 597 -21.24 -18.66 8.71
N GLU A 598 -22.32 -18.00 9.07
CA GLU A 598 -22.77 -16.76 8.42
C GLU A 598 -22.10 -15.57 9.12
N SER A 599 -21.46 -14.71 8.35
CA SER A 599 -20.76 -13.55 8.86
C SER A 599 -21.74 -12.46 9.31
N GLU A 600 -21.50 -11.89 10.48
CA GLU A 600 -22.25 -10.73 10.99
C GLU A 600 -21.96 -9.46 10.18
N TYR A 601 -20.79 -9.38 9.53
CA TYR A 601 -20.38 -8.22 8.74
C TYR A 601 -21.13 -8.09 7.40
N ASP A 602 -21.29 -9.19 6.65
CA ASP A 602 -21.82 -9.15 5.27
C ASP A 602 -22.97 -10.16 5.00
N GLY A 603 -23.40 -10.92 6.00
CA GLY A 603 -24.48 -11.90 5.88
C GLY A 603 -24.17 -13.08 4.95
N LYS A 604 -22.89 -13.32 4.62
CA LYS A 604 -22.48 -14.40 3.73
C LYS A 604 -21.89 -15.58 4.51
N ILE A 605 -22.09 -16.80 3.96
CA ILE A 605 -21.51 -18.01 4.54
C ILE A 605 -20.03 -18.10 4.22
N LYS A 606 -19.17 -18.15 5.25
CA LYS A 606 -17.71 -18.28 5.16
C LYS A 606 -17.34 -19.77 5.12
N LYS A 607 -16.93 -20.25 3.93
CA LYS A 607 -16.74 -21.68 3.65
C LYS A 607 -15.29 -22.13 3.65
N SER A 608 -14.34 -21.22 3.38
CA SER A 608 -12.92 -21.53 3.29
C SER A 608 -12.14 -20.91 4.43
N ILE A 609 -10.95 -21.45 4.70
CA ILE A 609 -10.00 -20.95 5.71
C ILE A 609 -9.76 -19.44 5.49
N GLY A 610 -9.43 -19.03 4.26
CA GLY A 610 -9.14 -17.64 3.97
C GLY A 610 -10.33 -16.71 4.18
N LYS A 611 -11.54 -17.15 3.85
CA LYS A 611 -12.76 -16.34 4.09
C LYS A 611 -13.04 -16.17 5.57
N GLN A 612 -12.81 -17.19 6.39
CA GLN A 612 -12.96 -17.11 7.84
C GLN A 612 -11.88 -16.20 8.46
N ASN A 613 -10.63 -16.30 7.99
CA ASN A 613 -9.54 -15.42 8.43
C ASN A 613 -9.77 -13.96 8.05
N ALA A 614 -10.25 -13.69 6.83
CA ALA A 614 -10.59 -12.35 6.37
C ALA A 614 -11.76 -11.76 7.17
N ASP A 615 -12.76 -12.57 7.46
CA ASP A 615 -13.91 -12.18 8.27
C ASP A 615 -13.49 -11.83 9.70
N LEU A 616 -12.65 -12.66 10.32
CA LEU A 616 -12.07 -12.38 11.63
C LEU A 616 -11.28 -11.05 11.64
N GLN A 617 -10.50 -10.79 10.59
CA GLN A 617 -9.73 -9.54 10.47
C GLN A 617 -10.66 -8.33 10.38
N ILE A 618 -11.72 -8.41 9.58
CA ILE A 618 -12.66 -7.30 9.37
C ILE A 618 -13.52 -7.08 10.61
N THR A 619 -14.13 -8.13 11.14
CA THR A 619 -15.08 -8.02 12.26
C THR A 619 -14.40 -7.60 13.55
N ARG A 620 -13.18 -8.09 13.82
CA ARG A 620 -12.52 -7.85 15.09
C ARG A 620 -11.60 -6.62 15.08
N PHE A 621 -10.95 -6.35 13.95
CA PHE A 621 -9.93 -5.28 13.87
C PHE A 621 -10.30 -4.17 12.89
N ASN A 622 -11.50 -4.21 12.30
CA ASN A 622 -11.99 -3.26 11.31
C ASN A 622 -10.95 -2.95 10.21
N ASN A 623 -10.23 -3.96 9.76
CA ASN A 623 -9.13 -3.85 8.81
C ASN A 623 -9.16 -5.01 7.82
N ASN A 624 -8.80 -4.76 6.55
CA ASN A 624 -8.72 -5.76 5.50
C ASN A 624 -7.39 -5.70 4.71
N ALA A 625 -6.42 -4.91 5.17
CA ALA A 625 -5.11 -4.80 4.51
C ALA A 625 -4.17 -5.95 4.91
N GLN A 626 -3.27 -6.33 4.01
CA GLN A 626 -2.17 -7.28 4.28
C GLN A 626 -0.82 -6.65 3.84
N PRO A 627 0.24 -6.87 4.62
CA PRO A 627 0.29 -7.51 5.92
C PRO A 627 -0.34 -6.65 7.01
N PHE A 628 -0.93 -7.30 8.00
CA PHE A 628 -1.44 -6.64 9.19
C PHE A 628 -1.08 -7.45 10.42
N TYR A 629 -0.35 -6.84 11.34
CA TYR A 629 0.21 -7.47 12.53
C TYR A 629 -0.51 -7.02 13.79
N VAL A 630 -0.94 -7.98 14.59
CA VAL A 630 -1.64 -7.74 15.85
C VAL A 630 -0.98 -8.56 16.94
N ILE A 631 -0.81 -7.99 18.13
CA ILE A 631 -0.28 -8.70 19.29
C ILE A 631 -1.30 -8.65 20.42
N LEU A 632 -1.74 -9.83 20.85
CA LEU A 632 -2.73 -10.00 21.91
C LEU A 632 -2.12 -10.64 23.16
N ASP A 633 -2.67 -10.32 24.32
CA ASP A 633 -2.42 -11.09 25.54
C ASP A 633 -3.22 -12.42 25.54
N PRO A 634 -2.99 -13.36 26.49
CA PRO A 634 -3.78 -14.59 26.60
C PRO A 634 -5.27 -14.38 26.86
N ASN A 635 -5.69 -13.18 27.28
CA ASN A 635 -7.09 -12.81 27.48
C ASN A 635 -7.67 -12.05 26.26
N GLU A 636 -6.90 -12.01 25.17
CA GLU A 636 -7.30 -11.39 23.89
C GLU A 636 -7.36 -9.86 23.89
N ASN A 637 -6.69 -9.19 24.84
CA ASN A 637 -6.52 -7.74 24.82
C ASN A 637 -5.32 -7.34 23.97
N LEU A 638 -5.40 -6.18 23.32
CA LEU A 638 -4.28 -5.62 22.55
C LEU A 638 -3.13 -5.21 23.48
N LEU A 639 -1.91 -5.64 23.14
CA LEU A 639 -0.68 -5.29 23.86
C LEU A 639 0.08 -4.13 23.23
N ALA A 640 -0.12 -3.90 21.92
CA ALA A 640 0.45 -2.78 21.17
C ALA A 640 -0.50 -2.37 20.06
N ALA A 641 -0.38 -1.14 19.56
CA ALA A 641 -1.14 -0.68 18.40
C ALA A 641 -0.84 -1.58 17.18
N PRO A 642 -1.87 -2.08 16.45
CA PRO A 642 -1.65 -2.92 15.29
C PRO A 642 -0.74 -2.25 14.25
N LYS A 643 0.09 -3.04 13.57
CA LYS A 643 1.06 -2.55 12.60
C LYS A 643 0.81 -3.13 11.21
N ALA A 644 0.95 -2.28 10.19
CA ALA A 644 0.86 -2.68 8.78
C ALA A 644 2.26 -2.78 8.14
N TYR A 645 2.34 -2.69 6.81
CA TYR A 645 3.57 -2.71 6.05
C TYR A 645 4.53 -1.57 6.43
N ASP A 646 5.65 -1.91 7.04
CA ASP A 646 6.73 -1.00 7.40
C ASP A 646 8.09 -1.71 7.29
N LEU A 647 8.92 -1.28 6.35
CA LEU A 647 10.25 -1.86 6.12
C LEU A 647 11.33 -1.38 7.09
N ASN A 648 10.99 -0.51 8.04
CA ASN A 648 11.92 -0.05 9.06
C ASN A 648 12.03 -1.08 10.17
N ILE A 649 13.18 -1.75 10.22
CA ILE A 649 13.48 -2.79 11.22
C ILE A 649 13.37 -2.26 12.64
N ALA A 650 13.86 -1.05 12.91
CA ALA A 650 13.84 -0.47 14.25
C ALA A 650 12.40 -0.25 14.75
N ASN A 651 11.52 0.27 13.88
CA ASN A 651 10.10 0.43 14.20
C ASN A 651 9.43 -0.92 14.51
N PHE A 652 9.79 -1.98 13.78
CA PHE A 652 9.22 -3.30 14.01
C PHE A 652 9.75 -3.93 15.31
N VAL A 653 11.02 -3.73 15.63
CA VAL A 653 11.62 -4.14 16.91
C VAL A 653 10.92 -3.43 18.06
N THR A 654 10.70 -2.11 17.97
CA THR A 654 9.98 -1.34 18.98
C THR A 654 8.57 -1.89 19.21
N PHE A 655 7.83 -2.19 18.14
CA PHE A 655 6.50 -2.79 18.22
C PHE A 655 6.48 -4.12 18.99
N LEU A 656 7.47 -5.00 18.75
CA LEU A 656 7.60 -6.27 19.47
C LEU A 656 7.99 -6.06 20.95
N ASP A 657 8.90 -5.12 21.21
CA ASP A 657 9.38 -4.81 22.57
C ASP A 657 8.29 -4.13 23.43
N GLU A 658 7.48 -3.25 22.85
CA GLU A 658 6.32 -2.63 23.51
C GLU A 658 5.32 -3.69 23.95
N ALA A 659 4.96 -4.63 23.08
CA ALA A 659 4.04 -5.71 23.42
C ALA A 659 4.59 -6.62 24.55
N SER A 660 5.86 -7.00 24.48
CA SER A 660 6.52 -7.81 25.50
C SER A 660 6.60 -7.09 26.86
N SER A 661 6.85 -5.79 26.83
CA SER A 661 6.88 -4.94 28.04
C SER A 661 5.50 -4.78 28.68
N SER A 662 4.45 -4.62 27.87
CA SER A 662 3.06 -4.49 28.32
C SER A 662 2.57 -5.78 28.98
N MET A 663 2.94 -6.94 28.43
CA MET A 663 2.66 -8.24 29.04
C MET A 663 3.27 -8.39 30.44
N THR A 664 4.53 -7.93 30.60
CA THR A 664 5.27 -8.06 31.87
C THR A 664 4.70 -7.13 32.97
N LYS A 665 4.12 -5.99 32.59
CA LYS A 665 3.56 -5.00 33.54
C LYS A 665 2.13 -5.30 33.98
N ASN A 666 1.50 -6.37 33.48
CA ASN A 666 0.11 -6.75 33.79
C ASN A 666 -0.92 -5.62 33.54
N LYS A 667 -0.61 -4.68 32.63
CA LYS A 667 -1.52 -3.60 32.21
C LYS A 667 -1.90 -3.82 30.75
N PRO A 668 -3.17 -4.14 30.43
CA PRO A 668 -3.64 -4.05 29.05
C PRO A 668 -3.53 -2.58 28.61
N VAL A 669 -2.82 -2.32 27.53
CA VAL A 669 -2.60 -0.97 26.99
C VAL A 669 -3.85 -0.45 26.29
N PHE A 670 -4.74 -1.34 25.87
CA PHE A 670 -6.01 -1.00 25.23
C PHE A 670 -7.12 -1.89 25.78
N SER A 671 -8.20 -1.31 26.26
CA SER A 671 -9.45 -2.04 26.49
C SER A 671 -10.03 -2.44 25.13
N THR A 672 -10.54 -3.65 25.03
CA THR A 672 -11.19 -4.26 23.86
C THR A 672 -11.86 -3.23 22.95
N ILE A 673 -11.47 -3.23 21.67
CA ILE A 673 -12.30 -2.65 20.62
C ILE A 673 -13.59 -3.50 20.65
N ASN A 674 -14.62 -3.01 21.29
CA ASN A 674 -15.97 -3.59 21.18
C ASN A 674 -16.49 -3.29 19.77
N PRO A 675 -17.19 -4.26 19.14
CA PRO A 675 -17.68 -4.18 17.78
C PRO A 675 -18.68 -3.04 17.54
#